data_ba33cddaa05d1832f07d499c445921b9
#
_entry.id   ba33cddaa05d1832f07d499c445921b9
#
_cell.length_a   1.000
_cell.length_b   1.000
_cell.length_c   1.000
_cell.angle_alpha   90.00
_cell.angle_beta   90.00
_cell.angle_gamma   90.00
#
_symmetry.space_group_name_H-M   'P 1'
#
loop_
_entity.id
_entity.type
_entity.pdbx_description
1 polymer ?
#
loop_
_entity_poly.entity_id
_entity_poly.type
_entity_poly.pdbx_seq_one_letter_code
_entity_poly.pdbx_strand_id
1 'polypeptide(L)'
;MLPPHPLHSLFAARHIAVIGASQRSETLGGRVFASMLNHPFQGRLTPVNLRHPTVAGLQAYAQISQIDDKPDAAVAVCHASAHPGIAAACIRLRIPHLLCIADDGGYDGESLARLQKAAASGRMQITLCSADGFNLPAQNLYANAYSHAPEAGKIAVVGFAAGFCSDVMQYLRDSPAGYSFTVNLTGQLATPLPWLDWFREDVGSHILIVQYPAQPDAAFFSTLRQAAQRKNVILYTGRSMCGREKQIARHLAERSGALPAFAPDELHAAVWAAQMPRKLRSGSLHVLSDSEAGWLCDAAEESGLKVHRLPAVGRHSNALVWRDTAAAALQQENCRALLVQTDGGRDTVSQLMQLQQGETPLYLVSPFSDGLFGFQNPQQALAAVAAQNSWQQLRRRQQTAAKPPYSPSVPPNLPQARQYAGNGRDFLAVLHLPPQEGQNLFSDGLLTYTVEPHYGAVLQAECGSRQSVLLPPFDTADARRLCRLFGQRKLAAALEQVLYSFNHAAYRLLPLRAVRIGVDSENAVMQTRDFVWNEDEGSAAQPLPLLPEAPFSDGRFFSARNGEILLIRHLLPEDADVLQQFVRSLSDADRKSRFMNAVKELSAAQLAQFSRTDYARETALAACSGSGEIVGWAQYGCLRFPDACEFSIIVSESMKGQGLAVHLMEELIACAKKQGYRSMCAEILAENTAMLGLAAKLGFQSEPSAEDNQLFTSVLTW
;
A
#
# COMPACT_ATOMS: atom_id res chain seq x y z
N MET A 1 3.08 26.73 -10.77
CA MET A 1 3.27 26.15 -9.41
C MET A 1 2.22 25.07 -9.20
N LEU A 2 2.63 23.86 -8.85
CA LEU A 2 1.67 22.78 -8.57
C LEU A 2 0.78 23.16 -7.37
N PRO A 3 -0.51 22.79 -7.37
CA PRO A 3 -1.40 23.08 -6.24
C PRO A 3 -0.89 22.37 -4.97
N PRO A 4 -1.08 22.94 -3.78
CA PRO A 4 -0.71 22.28 -2.54
C PRO A 4 -1.54 21.00 -2.32
N HIS A 5 -0.99 20.06 -1.55
CA HIS A 5 -1.71 18.81 -1.19
C HIS A 5 -3.09 19.14 -0.61
N PRO A 6 -4.17 18.41 -0.96
CA PRO A 6 -5.53 18.70 -0.50
C PRO A 6 -5.70 18.80 1.02
N LEU A 7 -4.88 18.06 1.79
CA LEU A 7 -4.89 18.10 3.25
C LEU A 7 -3.97 19.17 3.85
N HIS A 8 -3.16 19.88 3.03
CA HIS A 8 -2.19 20.84 3.54
C HIS A 8 -2.82 21.91 4.42
N SER A 9 -3.95 22.47 3.99
CA SER A 9 -4.67 23.49 4.75
C SER A 9 -5.18 23.03 6.11
N LEU A 10 -5.47 21.75 6.28
CA LEU A 10 -5.87 21.18 7.56
C LEU A 10 -4.66 20.94 8.47
N PHE A 11 -3.58 20.35 7.94
CA PHE A 11 -2.36 20.06 8.71
C PHE A 11 -1.53 21.30 9.05
N ALA A 12 -1.63 22.35 8.26
CA ALA A 12 -0.95 23.64 8.50
C ALA A 12 -1.88 24.73 9.06
N ALA A 13 -3.12 24.36 9.45
CA ALA A 13 -4.12 25.34 9.92
C ALA A 13 -3.64 26.14 11.13
N ARG A 14 -3.81 27.45 11.04
CA ARG A 14 -3.61 28.41 12.13
C ARG A 14 -4.90 29.01 12.64
N HIS A 15 -5.96 28.99 11.82
CA HIS A 15 -7.28 29.47 12.16
C HIS A 15 -8.35 28.46 11.70
N ILE A 16 -9.10 27.94 12.67
CA ILE A 16 -10.16 26.94 12.43
C ILE A 16 -11.50 27.50 12.90
N ALA A 17 -12.50 27.53 12.00
CA ALA A 17 -13.88 27.80 12.36
C ALA A 17 -14.58 26.53 12.83
N VAL A 18 -15.22 26.54 14.00
CA VAL A 18 -15.95 25.39 14.54
C VAL A 18 -17.44 25.65 14.48
N ILE A 19 -18.10 25.05 13.51
CA ILE A 19 -19.53 25.26 13.21
C ILE A 19 -20.34 24.23 14.00
N GLY A 20 -21.29 24.70 14.80
CA GLY A 20 -22.05 23.88 15.75
C GLY A 20 -21.36 23.74 17.10
N ALA A 21 -20.34 24.55 17.38
CA ALA A 21 -19.72 24.63 18.71
C ALA A 21 -20.77 24.91 19.79
N SER A 22 -20.70 24.21 20.92
CA SER A 22 -21.68 24.31 22.01
C SER A 22 -20.98 24.20 23.37
N GLN A 23 -21.63 24.72 24.41
CA GLN A 23 -21.21 24.53 25.82
C GLN A 23 -21.85 23.27 26.44
N ARG A 24 -22.82 22.67 25.75
CA ARG A 24 -23.57 21.52 26.27
C ARG A 24 -22.78 20.24 26.07
N SER A 25 -22.25 19.67 27.14
CA SER A 25 -21.43 18.45 27.12
C SER A 25 -22.18 17.20 26.61
N GLU A 26 -23.50 17.19 26.71
CA GLU A 26 -24.36 16.12 26.18
C GLU A 26 -24.48 16.12 24.65
N THR A 27 -24.17 17.26 24.00
CA THR A 27 -24.22 17.35 22.54
C THR A 27 -22.89 16.97 21.89
N LEU A 28 -22.92 16.43 20.67
CA LEU A 28 -21.69 16.13 19.89
C LEU A 28 -20.84 17.40 19.75
N GLY A 29 -21.48 18.54 19.37
CA GLY A 29 -20.79 19.82 19.22
C GLY A 29 -20.15 20.32 20.51
N GLY A 30 -20.75 20.02 21.67
CA GLY A 30 -20.20 20.35 22.97
C GLY A 30 -18.99 19.50 23.32
N ARG A 31 -19.08 18.19 23.12
CA ARG A 31 -17.95 17.27 23.37
C ARG A 31 -16.75 17.57 22.48
N VAL A 32 -16.97 17.72 21.16
CA VAL A 32 -15.88 18.04 20.23
C VAL A 32 -15.26 19.39 20.53
N PHE A 33 -16.06 20.42 20.79
CA PHE A 33 -15.52 21.75 21.08
C PHE A 33 -14.78 21.78 22.40
N ALA A 34 -15.27 21.07 23.44
CA ALA A 34 -14.54 20.90 24.70
C ALA A 34 -13.20 20.16 24.50
N SER A 35 -13.17 19.11 23.69
CA SER A 35 -11.92 18.39 23.35
C SER A 35 -10.90 19.33 22.69
N MET A 36 -11.34 20.19 21.76
CA MET A 36 -10.47 21.18 21.09
C MET A 36 -9.96 22.28 22.04
N LEU A 37 -10.70 22.59 23.10
CA LEU A 37 -10.32 23.63 24.08
C LEU A 37 -9.49 23.10 25.24
N ASN A 38 -9.67 21.85 25.66
CA ASN A 38 -8.96 21.25 26.80
C ASN A 38 -7.45 21.18 26.60
N HIS A 39 -7.01 21.19 25.33
CA HIS A 39 -5.60 21.23 24.96
C HIS A 39 -5.38 22.50 24.13
N PRO A 40 -4.47 23.39 24.50
CA PRO A 40 -4.32 24.67 23.82
C PRO A 40 -3.81 24.44 22.38
N PHE A 41 -4.74 24.48 21.43
CA PHE A 41 -4.41 24.47 20.01
C PHE A 41 -3.43 25.59 19.69
N GLN A 42 -2.39 25.30 18.90
CA GLN A 42 -1.35 26.28 18.56
C GLN A 42 -1.80 27.37 17.57
N GLY A 43 -3.10 27.44 17.31
CA GLY A 43 -3.76 28.43 16.46
C GLY A 43 -5.00 29.04 17.11
N ARG A 44 -5.85 29.64 16.30
CA ARG A 44 -7.10 30.27 16.72
C ARG A 44 -8.29 29.37 16.44
N LEU A 45 -9.17 29.18 17.43
CA LEU A 45 -10.46 28.53 17.27
C LEU A 45 -11.55 29.61 17.29
N THR A 46 -12.40 29.65 16.28
CA THR A 46 -13.53 30.59 16.21
C THR A 46 -14.84 29.80 16.19
N PRO A 47 -15.63 29.82 17.27
CA PRO A 47 -16.91 29.14 17.31
C PRO A 47 -17.97 29.83 16.42
N VAL A 48 -18.76 29.02 15.73
CA VAL A 48 -19.93 29.46 14.96
C VAL A 48 -21.17 28.80 15.56
N ASN A 49 -22.08 29.64 16.12
CA ASN A 49 -23.32 29.20 16.76
C ASN A 49 -24.46 30.14 16.47
N LEU A 50 -25.58 29.62 15.93
CA LEU A 50 -26.76 30.42 15.54
C LEU A 50 -27.45 31.11 16.69
N ARG A 51 -27.31 30.62 17.92
CA ARG A 51 -28.14 31.06 19.07
C ARG A 51 -27.36 31.83 20.12
N HIS A 52 -26.07 31.59 20.24
CA HIS A 52 -25.26 32.14 21.32
C HIS A 52 -24.15 33.03 20.77
N PRO A 53 -24.04 34.29 21.19
CA PRO A 53 -22.97 35.21 20.77
C PRO A 53 -21.60 34.86 21.42
N THR A 54 -21.63 34.00 22.44
CA THR A 54 -20.42 33.47 23.12
C THR A 54 -20.56 31.99 23.38
N VAL A 55 -19.51 31.23 23.18
CA VAL A 55 -19.43 29.78 23.49
C VAL A 55 -18.13 29.52 24.23
N ALA A 56 -18.22 28.94 25.43
CA ALA A 56 -17.08 28.67 26.30
C ALA A 56 -16.15 29.90 26.53
N GLY A 57 -16.75 31.08 26.67
CA GLY A 57 -16.01 32.34 26.87
C GLY A 57 -15.42 32.97 25.60
N LEU A 58 -15.50 32.29 24.45
CA LEU A 58 -15.05 32.81 23.15
C LEU A 58 -16.19 33.50 22.42
N GLN A 59 -15.90 34.62 21.73
CA GLN A 59 -16.83 35.26 20.82
C GLN A 59 -17.26 34.28 19.72
N ALA A 60 -18.57 34.11 19.53
CA ALA A 60 -19.13 33.25 18.52
C ALA A 60 -19.86 34.09 17.45
N TYR A 61 -19.87 33.60 16.23
CA TYR A 61 -20.56 34.22 15.10
C TYR A 61 -21.78 33.40 14.73
N ALA A 62 -22.87 34.05 14.31
CA ALA A 62 -24.05 33.31 13.88
C ALA A 62 -23.81 32.54 12.56
N GLN A 63 -22.97 33.07 11.68
CA GLN A 63 -22.59 32.45 10.40
C GLN A 63 -21.09 32.57 10.14
N ILE A 64 -20.53 31.60 9.46
CA ILE A 64 -19.10 31.58 9.09
C ILE A 64 -18.71 32.79 8.21
N SER A 65 -19.64 33.35 7.45
CA SER A 65 -19.41 34.53 6.63
C SER A 65 -19.22 35.83 7.41
N GLN A 66 -19.49 35.84 8.72
CA GLN A 66 -19.31 36.99 9.60
C GLN A 66 -17.92 37.01 10.28
N ILE A 67 -17.11 36.01 10.03
CA ILE A 67 -15.73 35.96 10.55
C ILE A 67 -14.87 36.86 9.66
N ASP A 68 -14.25 37.87 10.24
CA ASP A 68 -13.45 38.86 9.51
C ASP A 68 -12.19 38.24 8.88
N ASP A 69 -11.47 37.44 9.66
CA ASP A 69 -10.29 36.69 9.20
C ASP A 69 -10.71 35.37 8.62
N LYS A 70 -10.39 35.14 7.36
CA LYS A 70 -10.70 33.87 6.66
C LYS A 70 -10.07 32.68 7.36
N PRO A 71 -10.85 31.66 7.79
CA PRO A 71 -10.32 30.42 8.35
C PRO A 71 -9.56 29.59 7.31
N ASP A 72 -8.49 28.92 7.74
CA ASP A 72 -7.73 27.96 6.94
C ASP A 72 -8.50 26.65 6.74
N ALA A 73 -9.30 26.27 7.73
CA ALA A 73 -10.17 25.11 7.70
C ALA A 73 -11.44 25.33 8.52
N ALA A 74 -12.48 24.57 8.23
CA ALA A 74 -13.71 24.55 9.01
C ALA A 74 -13.97 23.12 9.54
N VAL A 75 -14.45 23.05 10.80
CA VAL A 75 -14.93 21.81 11.43
C VAL A 75 -16.43 21.98 11.68
N ALA A 76 -17.26 21.20 11.00
CA ALA A 76 -18.70 21.20 11.18
C ALA A 76 -19.14 20.06 12.09
N VAL A 77 -19.72 20.39 13.23
CA VAL A 77 -20.18 19.44 14.25
C VAL A 77 -21.66 19.70 14.52
N CYS A 78 -22.49 19.38 13.55
CA CYS A 78 -23.93 19.58 13.60
C CYS A 78 -24.62 18.44 12.85
N HIS A 79 -25.95 18.48 12.82
CA HIS A 79 -26.73 17.46 12.11
C HIS A 79 -26.31 17.34 10.63
N ALA A 80 -26.19 16.13 10.13
CA ALA A 80 -25.69 15.81 8.79
C ALA A 80 -26.39 16.58 7.66
N SER A 81 -27.70 16.84 7.79
CA SER A 81 -28.49 17.61 6.83
C SER A 81 -28.04 19.07 6.65
N ALA A 82 -27.35 19.66 7.62
CA ALA A 82 -26.82 21.02 7.52
C ALA A 82 -25.48 21.09 6.76
N HIS A 83 -24.73 20.00 6.68
CA HIS A 83 -23.39 19.96 6.09
C HIS A 83 -23.34 20.41 4.62
N PRO A 84 -24.32 20.07 3.73
CA PRO A 84 -24.32 20.59 2.36
C PRO A 84 -24.42 22.11 2.26
N GLY A 85 -25.23 22.75 3.12
CA GLY A 85 -25.33 24.21 3.20
C GLY A 85 -24.02 24.85 3.70
N ILE A 86 -23.38 24.24 4.68
CA ILE A 86 -22.07 24.66 5.22
C ILE A 86 -21.00 24.54 4.13
N ALA A 87 -20.97 23.43 3.41
CA ALA A 87 -20.04 23.21 2.31
C ALA A 87 -20.18 24.30 1.23
N ALA A 88 -21.40 24.62 0.84
CA ALA A 88 -21.67 25.72 -0.11
C ALA A 88 -21.18 27.07 0.42
N ALA A 89 -21.33 27.37 1.71
CA ALA A 89 -20.81 28.59 2.33
C ALA A 89 -19.26 28.61 2.34
N CYS A 90 -18.62 27.50 2.72
CA CYS A 90 -17.16 27.37 2.71
C CYS A 90 -16.57 27.55 1.29
N ILE A 91 -17.21 26.99 0.26
CA ILE A 91 -16.79 27.18 -1.14
C ILE A 91 -16.86 28.65 -1.54
N ARG A 92 -17.96 29.36 -1.21
CA ARG A 92 -18.08 30.81 -1.51
C ARG A 92 -16.99 31.62 -0.82
N LEU A 93 -16.65 31.28 0.41
CA LEU A 93 -15.58 31.92 1.20
C LEU A 93 -14.17 31.41 0.82
N ARG A 94 -14.08 30.47 -0.11
CA ARG A 94 -12.81 29.84 -0.53
C ARG A 94 -12.04 29.21 0.63
N ILE A 95 -12.75 28.62 1.61
CA ILE A 95 -12.14 27.82 2.67
C ILE A 95 -11.73 26.48 2.06
N PRO A 96 -10.45 26.12 2.10
CA PRO A 96 -9.95 24.99 1.30
C PRO A 96 -10.29 23.62 1.88
N HIS A 97 -10.63 23.51 3.19
CA HIS A 97 -10.92 22.24 3.84
C HIS A 97 -12.14 22.33 4.77
N LEU A 98 -13.05 21.37 4.64
CA LEU A 98 -14.18 21.17 5.54
C LEU A 98 -14.15 19.77 6.14
N LEU A 99 -13.98 19.69 7.45
CA LEU A 99 -14.10 18.45 8.24
C LEU A 99 -15.52 18.40 8.82
N CYS A 100 -16.29 17.39 8.45
CA CYS A 100 -17.63 17.13 8.94
C CYS A 100 -17.61 15.98 9.95
N ILE A 101 -18.03 16.22 11.18
CA ILE A 101 -18.20 15.21 12.22
C ILE A 101 -19.69 15.06 12.48
N ALA A 102 -20.22 13.87 12.23
CA ALA A 102 -21.63 13.56 12.43
C ALA A 102 -21.83 12.42 13.42
N ASP A 103 -22.95 12.42 14.11
CA ASP A 103 -23.42 11.28 14.88
C ASP A 103 -23.76 10.09 13.95
N ASP A 104 -23.88 8.89 14.52
CA ASP A 104 -24.10 7.62 13.82
C ASP A 104 -25.37 7.53 12.97
N GLY A 105 -26.22 8.58 12.98
CA GLY A 105 -27.45 8.67 12.15
C GLY A 105 -27.21 8.76 10.63
N GLY A 106 -25.96 8.97 10.22
CA GLY A 106 -25.56 8.96 8.81
C GLY A 106 -26.08 10.14 7.99
N TYR A 107 -25.82 10.10 6.69
CA TYR A 107 -26.30 11.06 5.70
C TYR A 107 -27.43 10.44 4.89
N ASP A 108 -28.53 11.19 4.70
CA ASP A 108 -29.52 10.81 3.70
C ASP A 108 -28.95 10.94 2.27
N GLY A 109 -29.59 10.25 1.31
CA GLY A 109 -29.10 10.20 -0.07
C GLY A 109 -28.98 11.56 -0.74
N GLU A 110 -29.87 12.51 -0.42
CA GLU A 110 -29.85 13.86 -0.98
C GLU A 110 -28.67 14.68 -0.43
N SER A 111 -28.49 14.68 0.88
CA SER A 111 -27.37 15.37 1.55
C SER A 111 -26.03 14.83 1.06
N LEU A 112 -25.91 13.52 0.91
CA LEU A 112 -24.70 12.88 0.40
C LEU A 112 -24.42 13.29 -1.06
N ALA A 113 -25.42 13.25 -1.94
CA ALA A 113 -25.26 13.63 -3.34
C ALA A 113 -24.85 15.12 -3.48
N ARG A 114 -25.39 16.01 -2.64
CA ARG A 114 -25.01 17.43 -2.61
C ARG A 114 -23.57 17.63 -2.14
N LEU A 115 -23.11 16.89 -1.13
CA LEU A 115 -21.71 16.91 -0.67
C LEU A 115 -20.77 16.34 -1.74
N GLN A 116 -21.16 15.26 -2.42
CA GLN A 116 -20.40 14.69 -3.54
C GLN A 116 -20.20 15.71 -4.66
N LYS A 117 -21.26 16.43 -5.03
CA LYS A 117 -21.20 17.50 -6.02
C LYS A 117 -20.28 18.65 -5.57
N ALA A 118 -20.33 19.02 -4.29
CA ALA A 118 -19.45 20.04 -3.72
C ALA A 118 -17.98 19.61 -3.77
N ALA A 119 -17.67 18.37 -3.37
CA ALA A 119 -16.33 17.80 -3.42
C ALA A 119 -15.81 17.68 -4.87
N ALA A 120 -16.65 17.21 -5.81
CA ALA A 120 -16.32 17.10 -7.23
C ALA A 120 -15.99 18.44 -7.89
N SER A 121 -16.39 19.59 -7.30
CA SER A 121 -16.00 20.90 -7.80
C SER A 121 -14.49 21.17 -7.73
N GLY A 122 -13.73 20.38 -6.97
CA GLY A 122 -12.29 20.50 -6.76
C GLY A 122 -11.84 21.78 -6.06
N ARG A 123 -12.80 22.59 -5.55
CA ARG A 123 -12.52 23.89 -4.89
C ARG A 123 -12.25 23.75 -3.40
N MET A 124 -12.62 22.63 -2.80
CA MET A 124 -12.53 22.37 -1.38
C MET A 124 -12.43 20.88 -1.13
N GLN A 125 -11.54 20.47 -0.22
CA GLN A 125 -11.51 19.11 0.30
C GLN A 125 -12.59 18.95 1.37
N ILE A 126 -13.41 17.91 1.24
CA ILE A 126 -14.40 17.54 2.26
C ILE A 126 -14.00 16.22 2.87
N THR A 127 -13.91 16.17 4.20
CA THR A 127 -13.64 14.95 4.97
C THR A 127 -14.83 14.66 5.87
N LEU A 128 -15.43 13.48 5.73
CA LEU A 128 -16.50 13.02 6.62
C LEU A 128 -15.91 12.09 7.67
N CYS A 129 -16.14 12.39 8.94
CA CYS A 129 -15.66 11.63 10.08
C CYS A 129 -16.80 11.17 10.99
N SER A 130 -16.59 10.04 11.66
CA SER A 130 -17.37 9.64 12.84
C SER A 130 -17.02 10.51 14.05
N ALA A 131 -17.57 10.18 15.22
CA ALA A 131 -17.28 10.84 16.49
C ALA A 131 -15.79 10.76 16.93
N ASP A 132 -15.03 9.78 16.45
CA ASP A 132 -13.55 9.71 16.63
C ASP A 132 -12.81 10.87 15.95
N GLY A 133 -13.41 11.45 14.91
CA GLY A 133 -12.99 12.68 14.27
C GLY A 133 -11.58 12.66 13.68
N PHE A 134 -10.86 13.74 13.93
CA PHE A 134 -9.50 13.99 13.49
C PHE A 134 -8.65 14.53 14.64
N ASN A 135 -7.45 13.98 14.84
CA ASN A 135 -6.49 14.44 15.83
C ASN A 135 -5.13 14.71 15.19
N LEU A 136 -4.52 15.82 15.56
CA LEU A 136 -3.17 16.24 15.18
C LEU A 136 -2.41 16.66 16.45
N PRO A 137 -1.85 15.69 17.21
CA PRO A 137 -1.28 15.92 18.52
C PRO A 137 -0.12 16.93 18.54
N ALA A 138 0.70 16.96 17.47
CA ALA A 138 1.81 17.93 17.35
C ALA A 138 1.35 19.40 17.39
N GLN A 139 0.07 19.69 17.07
CA GLN A 139 -0.53 21.01 17.13
C GLN A 139 -1.56 21.16 18.26
N ASN A 140 -1.72 20.15 19.11
CA ASN A 140 -2.78 20.06 20.11
C ASN A 140 -4.19 20.22 19.52
N LEU A 141 -4.41 19.75 18.30
CA LEU A 141 -5.70 19.78 17.63
C LEU A 141 -6.41 18.43 17.80
N TYR A 142 -7.50 18.43 18.58
CA TYR A 142 -8.27 17.24 18.92
C TYR A 142 -9.76 17.45 18.57
N ALA A 143 -10.07 17.34 17.28
CA ALA A 143 -11.44 17.46 16.80
C ALA A 143 -12.17 16.10 16.89
N ASN A 144 -12.39 15.61 18.11
CA ASN A 144 -13.06 14.34 18.42
C ASN A 144 -14.06 14.53 19.57
N ALA A 145 -14.99 13.59 19.74
CA ALA A 145 -15.99 13.62 20.79
C ALA A 145 -15.57 12.92 22.09
N TYR A 146 -14.35 12.40 22.16
CA TYR A 146 -13.81 11.67 23.31
C TYR A 146 -12.86 12.55 24.10
N SER A 147 -12.76 12.32 25.42
CA SER A 147 -11.88 13.07 26.30
C SER A 147 -10.41 12.64 26.21
N HIS A 148 -10.09 11.65 25.38
CA HIS A 148 -8.74 11.13 25.28
C HIS A 148 -7.94 11.92 24.23
N ALA A 149 -6.83 12.50 24.66
CA ALA A 149 -5.88 13.18 23.79
C ALA A 149 -4.64 12.29 23.63
N PRO A 150 -4.38 11.75 22.43
CA PRO A 150 -3.19 10.97 22.20
C PRO A 150 -1.93 11.84 22.26
N GLU A 151 -0.84 11.28 22.80
CA GLU A 151 0.45 11.96 22.80
C GLU A 151 1.03 12.12 21.40
N ALA A 152 1.77 13.22 21.18
CA ALA A 152 2.44 13.46 19.92
C ALA A 152 3.54 12.42 19.66
N GLY A 153 3.63 11.94 18.42
CA GLY A 153 4.61 10.93 18.03
C GLY A 153 4.60 10.57 16.57
N LYS A 154 4.77 9.29 16.24
CA LYS A 154 5.12 8.83 14.88
C LYS A 154 4.11 7.92 14.22
N ILE A 155 3.01 7.56 14.90
CA ILE A 155 1.98 6.66 14.38
C ILE A 155 0.87 7.48 13.73
N ALA A 156 0.58 7.21 12.47
CA ALA A 156 -0.62 7.67 11.79
C ALA A 156 -1.69 6.55 11.82
N VAL A 157 -2.96 6.92 12.08
CA VAL A 157 -4.08 5.97 12.09
C VAL A 157 -5.17 6.44 11.14
N VAL A 158 -5.61 5.57 10.24
CA VAL A 158 -6.72 5.81 9.31
C VAL A 158 -7.77 4.70 9.47
N GLY A 159 -8.93 5.05 10.01
CA GLY A 159 -10.05 4.16 10.25
C GLY A 159 -11.25 4.42 9.35
N PHE A 160 -12.17 3.44 9.26
CA PHE A 160 -13.42 3.52 8.48
C PHE A 160 -14.64 3.10 9.30
N ALA A 161 -14.45 2.44 10.44
CA ALA A 161 -15.51 2.06 11.35
C ALA A 161 -15.51 2.95 12.58
N ALA A 162 -16.70 3.28 13.10
CA ALA A 162 -16.82 4.05 14.34
C ALA A 162 -16.07 3.35 15.48
N GLY A 163 -15.33 4.11 16.27
CA GLY A 163 -14.53 3.59 17.39
C GLY A 163 -13.16 3.01 17.01
N PHE A 164 -12.84 2.80 15.73
CA PHE A 164 -11.59 2.15 15.32
C PHE A 164 -10.34 2.89 15.83
N CYS A 165 -10.29 4.20 15.68
CA CYS A 165 -9.14 4.98 16.15
C CYS A 165 -9.02 4.91 17.67
N SER A 166 -10.13 4.99 18.41
CA SER A 166 -10.16 4.87 19.86
C SER A 166 -9.71 3.49 20.32
N ASP A 167 -10.15 2.43 19.66
CA ASP A 167 -9.71 1.05 19.96
C ASP A 167 -8.21 0.88 19.75
N VAL A 168 -7.68 1.36 18.62
CA VAL A 168 -6.24 1.33 18.33
C VAL A 168 -5.45 2.09 19.40
N MET A 169 -5.89 3.28 19.78
CA MET A 169 -5.25 4.07 20.84
C MET A 169 -5.29 3.36 22.20
N GLN A 170 -6.39 2.67 22.50
CA GLN A 170 -6.51 1.88 23.73
C GLN A 170 -5.58 0.66 23.72
N TYR A 171 -5.50 -0.08 22.62
CA TYR A 171 -4.60 -1.24 22.50
C TYR A 171 -3.12 -0.86 22.54
N LEU A 172 -2.77 0.34 22.09
CA LEU A 172 -1.39 0.83 22.02
C LEU A 172 -1.06 1.86 23.12
N ARG A 173 -1.87 1.99 24.17
CA ARG A 173 -1.67 3.00 25.24
C ARG A 173 -0.31 2.91 25.93
N ASP A 174 0.27 1.71 26.00
CA ASP A 174 1.58 1.46 26.60
C ASP A 174 2.74 1.59 25.59
N SER A 175 2.42 1.95 24.34
CA SER A 175 3.42 2.15 23.28
C SER A 175 4.04 3.54 23.40
N PRO A 176 5.37 3.66 23.47
CA PRO A 176 6.03 4.96 23.56
C PRO A 176 6.07 5.76 22.25
N ALA A 177 5.46 5.25 21.18
CA ALA A 177 5.60 5.87 19.86
C ALA A 177 4.77 7.14 19.66
N GLY A 178 3.71 7.33 20.42
CA GLY A 178 2.76 8.42 20.22
C GLY A 178 2.18 8.51 18.81
N TYR A 179 1.37 9.52 18.53
CA TYR A 179 0.62 9.64 17.29
C TYR A 179 0.99 10.90 16.51
N SER A 180 1.20 10.77 15.21
CA SER A 180 1.37 11.92 14.31
C SER A 180 0.02 12.51 13.91
N PHE A 181 -0.92 11.67 13.54
CA PHE A 181 -2.33 12.02 13.36
C PHE A 181 -3.22 10.77 13.46
N THR A 182 -4.50 11.00 13.77
CA THR A 182 -5.54 9.98 13.63
C THR A 182 -6.74 10.55 12.90
N VAL A 183 -7.36 9.77 12.03
CA VAL A 183 -8.60 10.14 11.33
C VAL A 183 -9.51 8.94 11.19
N ASN A 184 -10.78 9.11 11.55
CA ASN A 184 -11.78 8.06 11.40
C ASN A 184 -12.83 8.49 10.38
N LEU A 185 -12.63 8.05 9.15
CA LEU A 185 -13.46 8.37 7.99
C LEU A 185 -14.79 7.63 8.05
N THR A 186 -15.86 8.23 7.50
CA THR A 186 -17.17 7.59 7.44
C THR A 186 -17.92 7.95 6.16
N GLY A 187 -18.83 7.07 5.72
CA GLY A 187 -19.69 7.28 4.56
C GLY A 187 -19.01 7.11 3.20
N GLN A 188 -19.79 7.28 2.13
CA GLN A 188 -19.34 7.04 0.75
C GLN A 188 -18.32 8.07 0.20
N LEU A 189 -18.13 9.20 0.87
CA LEU A 189 -17.06 10.18 0.56
C LEU A 189 -15.76 9.89 1.34
N ALA A 190 -15.74 8.82 2.11
CA ALA A 190 -14.59 8.41 2.89
C ALA A 190 -13.49 7.81 2.01
N THR A 191 -12.84 8.64 1.20
CA THR A 191 -11.67 8.19 0.45
C THR A 191 -10.42 8.29 1.32
N PRO A 192 -9.72 7.17 1.54
CA PRO A 192 -8.46 7.15 2.28
C PRO A 192 -7.29 7.70 1.47
N LEU A 193 -7.42 7.78 0.14
CA LEU A 193 -6.29 8.05 -0.75
C LEU A 193 -5.52 9.32 -0.39
N PRO A 194 -6.14 10.49 -0.15
CA PRO A 194 -5.40 11.70 0.24
C PRO A 194 -4.64 11.53 1.56
N TRP A 195 -5.18 10.76 2.51
CA TRP A 195 -4.57 10.52 3.82
C TRP A 195 -3.36 9.58 3.72
N LEU A 196 -3.44 8.56 2.86
CA LEU A 196 -2.34 7.66 2.56
C LEU A 196 -1.22 8.37 1.78
N ASP A 197 -1.59 9.23 0.82
CA ASP A 197 -0.63 10.06 0.09
C ASP A 197 0.05 11.08 1.01
N TRP A 198 -0.70 11.72 1.93
CA TRP A 198 -0.12 12.59 2.95
C TRP A 198 0.89 11.84 3.82
N PHE A 199 0.49 10.68 4.35
CA PHE A 199 1.37 9.86 5.16
C PHE A 199 2.66 9.49 4.44
N ARG A 200 2.59 9.16 3.16
CA ARG A 200 3.76 8.79 2.35
C ARG A 200 4.84 9.87 2.37
N GLU A 201 4.45 11.14 2.33
CA GLU A 201 5.35 12.30 2.23
C GLU A 201 5.64 12.96 3.60
N ASP A 202 4.77 12.80 4.60
CA ASP A 202 4.91 13.42 5.90
C ASP A 202 6.12 12.89 6.67
N VAL A 203 7.12 13.74 6.92
CA VAL A 203 8.34 13.38 7.65
C VAL A 203 8.10 13.04 9.13
N GLY A 204 7.01 13.53 9.72
CA GLY A 204 6.65 13.27 11.12
C GLY A 204 6.07 11.86 11.34
N SER A 205 5.49 11.25 10.30
CA SER A 205 4.85 9.94 10.38
C SER A 205 5.78 8.83 9.91
N HIS A 206 5.98 7.79 10.71
CA HIS A 206 6.85 6.66 10.38
C HIS A 206 6.10 5.33 10.27
N ILE A 207 4.99 5.19 10.96
CA ILE A 207 4.17 3.99 11.02
C ILE A 207 2.75 4.38 10.63
N LEU A 208 2.15 3.67 9.69
CA LEU A 208 0.74 3.79 9.36
C LEU A 208 0.01 2.54 9.84
N ILE A 209 -1.05 2.76 10.61
CA ILE A 209 -2.07 1.76 10.89
C ILE A 209 -3.30 2.15 10.08
N VAL A 210 -3.66 1.33 9.13
CA VAL A 210 -4.86 1.57 8.31
C VAL A 210 -5.82 0.41 8.45
N GLN A 211 -7.10 0.71 8.62
CA GLN A 211 -8.13 -0.31 8.71
C GLN A 211 -8.33 -0.99 7.34
N TYR A 212 -8.57 -2.31 7.37
CA TYR A 212 -8.97 -3.03 6.16
C TYR A 212 -10.35 -2.56 5.72
N PRO A 213 -10.52 -2.04 4.48
CA PRO A 213 -11.79 -1.50 4.04
C PRO A 213 -12.84 -2.60 3.83
N ALA A 214 -14.12 -2.27 4.04
CA ALA A 214 -15.22 -3.22 3.82
C ALA A 214 -15.37 -3.59 2.33
N GLN A 215 -15.08 -2.64 1.44
CA GLN A 215 -15.07 -2.84 -0.01
C GLN A 215 -13.68 -2.41 -0.52
N PRO A 216 -12.75 -3.35 -0.63
CA PRO A 216 -11.42 -3.07 -1.12
C PRO A 216 -11.46 -2.72 -2.62
N ASP A 217 -10.68 -1.71 -3.02
CA ASP A 217 -10.49 -1.34 -4.41
C ASP A 217 -9.00 -1.29 -4.80
N ALA A 218 -8.74 -1.30 -6.10
CA ALA A 218 -7.39 -1.31 -6.62
C ALA A 218 -6.61 -0.03 -6.27
N ALA A 219 -7.27 1.14 -6.22
CA ALA A 219 -6.64 2.41 -5.91
C ALA A 219 -6.14 2.47 -4.46
N PHE A 220 -6.91 1.88 -3.53
CA PHE A 220 -6.49 1.73 -2.14
C PHE A 220 -5.19 0.92 -2.02
N PHE A 221 -5.15 -0.29 -2.61
CA PHE A 221 -3.96 -1.14 -2.53
C PHE A 221 -2.76 -0.56 -3.27
N SER A 222 -2.99 0.14 -4.38
CA SER A 222 -1.97 0.90 -5.09
C SER A 222 -1.33 1.95 -4.19
N THR A 223 -2.15 2.81 -3.57
CA THR A 223 -1.65 3.86 -2.68
C THR A 223 -0.96 3.29 -1.45
N LEU A 224 -1.50 2.20 -0.89
CA LEU A 224 -0.90 1.49 0.23
C LEU A 224 0.49 0.95 -0.12
N ARG A 225 0.64 0.36 -1.31
CA ARG A 225 1.92 -0.14 -1.83
C ARG A 225 2.96 0.98 -1.97
N GLN A 226 2.57 2.14 -2.49
CA GLN A 226 3.46 3.29 -2.61
C GLN A 226 3.91 3.81 -1.22
N ALA A 227 3.01 3.85 -0.25
CA ALA A 227 3.35 4.20 1.14
C ALA A 227 4.31 3.16 1.76
N ALA A 228 4.06 1.87 1.54
CA ALA A 228 4.86 0.78 2.10
C ALA A 228 6.29 0.69 1.52
N GLN A 229 6.54 1.23 0.33
CA GLN A 229 7.89 1.34 -0.24
C GLN A 229 8.81 2.24 0.59
N ARG A 230 8.25 3.23 1.27
CA ARG A 230 9.00 4.24 2.02
C ARG A 230 8.92 4.08 3.53
N LYS A 231 7.79 3.57 4.04
CA LYS A 231 7.46 3.57 5.47
C LYS A 231 6.92 2.22 5.94
N ASN A 232 6.73 2.07 7.24
CA ASN A 232 6.12 0.88 7.81
C ASN A 232 4.58 1.02 7.75
N VAL A 233 3.93 0.07 7.08
CA VAL A 233 2.47 0.07 6.93
C VAL A 233 1.90 -1.20 7.55
N ILE A 234 0.92 -1.07 8.41
CA ILE A 234 0.18 -2.14 9.06
C ILE A 234 -1.26 -2.08 8.58
N LEU A 235 -1.73 -3.15 7.96
CA LEU A 235 -3.13 -3.29 7.58
C LEU A 235 -3.85 -4.07 8.69
N TYR A 236 -4.61 -3.33 9.52
CA TYR A 236 -5.32 -3.89 10.66
C TYR A 236 -6.82 -4.03 10.35
N THR A 237 -7.39 -5.20 10.64
CA THR A 237 -8.80 -5.43 10.29
C THR A 237 -9.77 -4.72 11.22
N GLY A 238 -9.43 -4.56 12.50
CA GLY A 238 -10.33 -3.99 13.51
C GLY A 238 -11.59 -4.83 13.79
N ARG A 239 -11.72 -6.00 13.13
CA ARG A 239 -12.82 -6.94 13.29
C ARG A 239 -12.33 -8.37 13.18
N SER A 240 -13.08 -9.29 13.74
CA SER A 240 -12.79 -10.71 13.56
C SER A 240 -12.99 -11.10 12.09
N MET A 241 -12.00 -11.74 11.53
CA MET A 241 -12.04 -12.38 10.21
C MET A 241 -11.64 -13.83 10.33
N CYS A 242 -12.27 -14.69 9.58
CA CYS A 242 -11.98 -16.12 9.62
C CYS A 242 -11.85 -16.72 8.22
N GLY A 243 -11.30 -17.93 8.17
CA GLY A 243 -11.25 -18.74 6.95
C GLY A 243 -10.64 -18.03 5.76
N ARG A 244 -11.33 -18.12 4.62
CA ARG A 244 -10.88 -17.62 3.31
C ARG A 244 -10.71 -16.09 3.28
N GLU A 245 -11.62 -15.32 3.88
CA GLU A 245 -11.55 -13.86 3.92
C GLU A 245 -10.25 -13.38 4.59
N LYS A 246 -9.87 -14.00 5.71
CA LYS A 246 -8.60 -13.70 6.40
C LYS A 246 -7.38 -13.98 5.52
N GLN A 247 -7.42 -15.07 4.73
CA GLN A 247 -6.31 -15.41 3.83
C GLN A 247 -6.21 -14.42 2.66
N ILE A 248 -7.34 -13.99 2.09
CA ILE A 248 -7.38 -12.95 1.04
C ILE A 248 -6.81 -11.64 1.58
N ALA A 249 -7.30 -11.18 2.74
CA ALA A 249 -6.81 -9.94 3.36
C ALA A 249 -5.30 -10.01 3.65
N ARG A 250 -4.80 -11.14 4.14
CA ARG A 250 -3.36 -11.39 4.34
C ARG A 250 -2.59 -11.27 3.03
N HIS A 251 -3.05 -11.94 1.98
CA HIS A 251 -2.38 -11.92 0.69
C HIS A 251 -2.33 -10.50 0.09
N LEU A 252 -3.44 -9.76 0.13
CA LEU A 252 -3.52 -8.38 -0.33
C LEU A 252 -2.58 -7.44 0.46
N ALA A 253 -2.55 -7.57 1.78
CA ALA A 253 -1.62 -6.82 2.62
C ALA A 253 -0.17 -7.09 2.23
N GLU A 254 0.23 -8.37 2.18
CA GLU A 254 1.60 -8.80 1.84
C GLU A 254 2.01 -8.33 0.44
N ARG A 255 1.12 -8.41 -0.54
CA ARG A 255 1.36 -7.93 -1.91
C ARG A 255 1.52 -6.41 -1.98
N SER A 256 0.80 -5.69 -1.14
CA SER A 256 0.93 -4.22 -1.01
C SER A 256 2.14 -3.80 -0.17
N GLY A 257 2.88 -4.76 0.40
CA GLY A 257 4.02 -4.48 1.27
C GLY A 257 3.63 -4.04 2.69
N ALA A 258 2.35 -4.18 3.05
CA ALA A 258 1.85 -3.92 4.38
C ALA A 258 1.91 -5.19 5.24
N LEU A 259 2.17 -5.03 6.53
CA LEU A 259 2.10 -6.13 7.49
C LEU A 259 0.63 -6.34 7.90
N PRO A 260 0.05 -7.52 7.68
CA PRO A 260 -1.31 -7.80 8.14
C PRO A 260 -1.36 -8.00 9.66
N ALA A 261 -2.36 -7.42 10.32
CA ALA A 261 -2.70 -7.68 11.72
C ALA A 261 -4.20 -7.95 11.84
N PHE A 262 -4.57 -9.07 12.48
CA PHE A 262 -5.96 -9.53 12.61
C PHE A 262 -6.44 -9.55 14.08
N ALA A 263 -5.53 -9.33 15.01
CA ALA A 263 -5.79 -9.29 16.43
C ALA A 263 -5.01 -8.15 17.09
N PRO A 264 -5.45 -7.63 18.24
CA PRO A 264 -4.75 -6.57 18.97
C PRO A 264 -3.29 -6.93 19.31
N ASP A 265 -3.02 -8.19 19.69
CA ASP A 265 -1.65 -8.63 19.98
C ASP A 265 -0.75 -8.62 18.74
N GLU A 266 -1.28 -8.99 17.56
CA GLU A 266 -0.57 -8.91 16.30
C GLU A 266 -0.28 -7.43 15.94
N LEU A 267 -1.24 -6.53 16.16
CA LEU A 267 -1.06 -5.08 15.98
C LEU A 267 0.03 -4.54 16.90
N HIS A 268 -0.03 -4.88 18.17
CA HIS A 268 0.96 -4.46 19.17
C HIS A 268 2.37 -4.93 18.78
N ALA A 269 2.52 -6.21 18.43
CA ALA A 269 3.79 -6.77 17.97
C ALA A 269 4.33 -6.06 16.71
N ALA A 270 3.45 -5.76 15.76
CA ALA A 270 3.80 -5.06 14.53
C ALA A 270 4.32 -3.64 14.80
N VAL A 271 3.62 -2.89 15.67
CA VAL A 271 4.02 -1.53 16.06
C VAL A 271 5.35 -1.55 16.84
N TRP A 272 5.53 -2.47 17.76
CA TRP A 272 6.78 -2.65 18.48
C TRP A 272 7.95 -2.97 17.54
N ALA A 273 7.75 -3.92 16.63
CA ALA A 273 8.75 -4.28 15.64
C ALA A 273 9.14 -3.09 14.72
N ALA A 274 8.18 -2.21 14.41
CA ALA A 274 8.42 -1.01 13.61
C ALA A 274 9.27 0.04 14.32
N GLN A 275 9.14 0.14 15.65
CA GLN A 275 9.86 1.12 16.47
C GLN A 275 11.30 0.68 16.79
N MET A 276 11.59 -0.61 16.69
CA MET A 276 12.93 -1.10 17.02
C MET A 276 13.98 -0.47 16.11
N PRO A 277 15.01 0.19 16.68
CA PRO A 277 16.03 0.93 15.91
C PRO A 277 16.90 -0.01 15.09
N ARG A 278 16.94 -1.29 15.46
CA ARG A 278 17.73 -2.30 14.75
C ARG A 278 16.82 -3.32 14.12
N LYS A 279 17.08 -3.58 12.84
CA LYS A 279 16.27 -4.48 12.04
C LYS A 279 16.96 -5.84 11.94
N LEU A 280 16.21 -6.90 12.15
CA LEU A 280 16.63 -8.26 11.88
C LEU A 280 17.12 -8.36 10.43
N ARG A 281 18.40 -8.71 10.22
CA ARG A 281 18.99 -8.79 8.87
C ARG A 281 18.69 -10.11 8.14
N SER A 282 18.35 -11.17 8.90
CA SER A 282 17.96 -12.48 8.38
C SER A 282 17.07 -13.20 9.40
N GLY A 283 16.40 -14.27 8.99
CA GLY A 283 15.54 -15.05 9.88
C GLY A 283 16.27 -15.98 10.88
N SER A 284 17.50 -15.66 11.30
CA SER A 284 18.25 -16.46 12.28
C SER A 284 18.19 -15.82 13.67
N LEU A 285 17.63 -16.56 14.62
CA LEU A 285 17.44 -16.17 16.01
C LEU A 285 18.26 -17.08 16.94
N HIS A 286 19.09 -16.49 17.78
CA HIS A 286 19.71 -17.19 18.90
C HIS A 286 18.85 -17.04 20.15
N VAL A 287 18.66 -18.12 20.89
CA VAL A 287 17.83 -18.13 22.12
C VAL A 287 18.70 -18.52 23.31
N LEU A 288 18.81 -17.63 24.29
CA LEU A 288 19.49 -17.80 25.57
C LEU A 288 18.48 -17.76 26.69
N SER A 289 18.46 -18.76 27.58
CA SER A 289 17.46 -18.88 28.64
C SER A 289 18.08 -19.42 29.93
N ASP A 290 17.43 -19.20 31.05
CA ASP A 290 17.76 -19.80 32.35
C ASP A 290 17.17 -21.20 32.55
N SER A 291 16.35 -21.68 31.63
CA SER A 291 15.68 -22.96 31.65
C SER A 291 15.66 -23.60 30.26
N GLU A 292 15.13 -24.82 30.17
CA GLU A 292 14.88 -25.43 28.87
C GLU A 292 13.78 -24.67 28.10
N ALA A 293 14.21 -23.85 27.15
CA ALA A 293 13.31 -23.02 26.32
C ALA A 293 12.83 -23.75 25.04
N GLY A 294 12.58 -25.06 25.12
CA GLY A 294 12.17 -25.87 23.96
C GLY A 294 10.95 -25.29 23.27
N TRP A 295 9.87 -25.02 24.00
CA TRP A 295 8.64 -24.44 23.47
C TRP A 295 8.84 -23.09 22.78
N LEU A 296 9.78 -22.28 23.28
CA LEU A 296 10.10 -20.96 22.71
C LEU A 296 10.81 -21.10 21.36
N CYS A 297 11.69 -22.10 21.26
CA CYS A 297 12.36 -22.44 20.00
C CYS A 297 11.37 -22.99 18.98
N ASP A 298 10.48 -23.90 19.40
CA ASP A 298 9.45 -24.49 18.53
C ASP A 298 8.50 -23.39 17.99
N ALA A 299 8.03 -22.50 18.84
CA ALA A 299 7.17 -21.37 18.45
C ALA A 299 7.87 -20.38 17.51
N ALA A 300 9.19 -20.16 17.69
CA ALA A 300 9.97 -19.33 16.78
C ALA A 300 10.17 -20.01 15.40
N GLU A 301 10.36 -21.32 15.36
CA GLU A 301 10.47 -22.09 14.12
C GLU A 301 9.14 -22.13 13.36
N GLU A 302 8.03 -22.30 14.05
CA GLU A 302 6.66 -22.19 13.49
C GLU A 302 6.41 -20.81 12.84
N SER A 303 7.05 -19.76 13.38
CA SER A 303 7.02 -18.40 12.81
C SER A 303 7.97 -18.21 11.62
N GLY A 304 8.62 -19.27 11.13
CA GLY A 304 9.52 -19.24 9.98
C GLY A 304 10.93 -18.71 10.27
N LEU A 305 11.35 -18.68 11.53
CA LEU A 305 12.69 -18.32 11.96
C LEU A 305 13.60 -19.55 11.98
N LYS A 306 14.89 -19.35 11.68
CA LYS A 306 15.91 -20.37 11.97
C LYS A 306 16.40 -20.16 13.39
N VAL A 307 16.22 -21.15 14.26
CA VAL A 307 16.55 -21.01 15.67
C VAL A 307 17.87 -21.73 15.99
N HIS A 308 18.72 -21.05 16.77
CA HIS A 308 19.91 -21.60 17.36
C HIS A 308 19.78 -21.51 18.88
N ARG A 309 19.58 -22.69 19.50
CA ARG A 309 19.49 -22.79 20.94
C ARG A 309 20.90 -22.72 21.54
N LEU A 310 21.08 -21.80 22.47
CA LEU A 310 22.33 -21.69 23.25
C LEU A 310 22.22 -22.52 24.55
N PRO A 311 23.35 -22.92 25.14
CA PRO A 311 23.35 -23.56 26.46
C PRO A 311 22.66 -22.66 27.50
N ALA A 312 21.84 -23.27 28.37
CA ALA A 312 21.13 -22.54 29.41
C ALA A 312 22.13 -21.92 30.43
N VAL A 313 21.84 -20.70 30.85
CA VAL A 313 22.57 -20.05 31.95
C VAL A 313 21.82 -20.39 33.25
N GLY A 314 22.56 -20.85 34.27
CA GLY A 314 21.93 -21.28 35.52
C GLY A 314 21.13 -20.12 36.16
N ARG A 315 19.93 -20.43 36.70
CA ARG A 315 19.00 -19.44 37.31
C ARG A 315 19.64 -18.55 38.38
N HIS A 316 20.65 -19.06 39.08
CA HIS A 316 21.36 -18.33 40.16
C HIS A 316 22.67 -17.70 39.68
N SER A 317 22.93 -17.67 38.39
CA SER A 317 24.10 -17.04 37.81
C SER A 317 24.04 -15.51 38.06
N ASN A 318 25.20 -14.90 38.37
CA ASN A 318 25.26 -13.47 38.55
C ASN A 318 25.05 -12.69 37.24
N ALA A 319 24.76 -11.41 37.33
CA ALA A 319 24.47 -10.53 36.19
C ALA A 319 25.60 -10.48 35.15
N LEU A 320 26.87 -10.60 35.59
CA LEU A 320 28.02 -10.57 34.68
C LEU A 320 28.12 -11.82 33.84
N VAL A 321 27.79 -12.99 34.37
CA VAL A 321 27.73 -14.25 33.60
C VAL A 321 26.70 -14.17 32.48
N TRP A 322 25.54 -13.61 32.79
CA TRP A 322 24.49 -13.36 31.80
C TRP A 322 24.96 -12.43 30.69
N ARG A 323 25.57 -11.29 31.09
CA ARG A 323 26.11 -10.31 30.13
C ARG A 323 27.19 -10.93 29.24
N ASP A 324 28.17 -11.61 29.83
CA ASP A 324 29.33 -12.16 29.08
C ASP A 324 28.88 -13.29 28.13
N THR A 325 27.94 -14.14 28.55
CA THR A 325 27.36 -15.18 27.70
C THR A 325 26.55 -14.56 26.54
N ALA A 326 25.73 -13.55 26.82
CA ALA A 326 24.97 -12.85 25.79
C ALA A 326 25.90 -12.09 24.83
N ALA A 327 26.96 -11.45 25.32
CA ALA A 327 27.95 -10.76 24.51
C ALA A 327 28.68 -11.74 23.58
N ALA A 328 29.10 -12.91 24.09
CA ALA A 328 29.72 -13.96 23.27
C ALA A 328 28.76 -14.50 22.18
N ALA A 329 27.47 -14.63 22.51
CA ALA A 329 26.45 -15.04 21.53
C ALA A 329 26.26 -13.99 20.40
N LEU A 330 26.24 -12.70 20.76
CA LEU A 330 26.12 -11.60 19.80
C LEU A 330 27.32 -11.48 18.84
N GLN A 331 28.49 -11.96 19.24
CA GLN A 331 29.71 -11.98 18.43
C GLN A 331 29.78 -13.17 17.45
N GLN A 332 28.91 -14.17 17.57
CA GLN A 332 28.87 -15.29 16.64
C GLN A 332 28.50 -14.80 15.22
N GLU A 333 29.24 -15.24 14.22
CA GLU A 333 29.08 -14.79 12.83
C GLU A 333 27.69 -15.04 12.25
N ASN A 334 27.00 -16.09 12.72
CA ASN A 334 25.65 -16.45 12.31
C ASN A 334 24.54 -15.84 13.19
N CYS A 335 24.88 -15.12 14.26
CA CYS A 335 23.89 -14.45 15.11
C CYS A 335 23.33 -13.21 14.43
N ARG A 336 22.03 -13.24 14.12
CA ARG A 336 21.34 -12.11 13.49
C ARG A 336 20.33 -11.43 14.43
N ALA A 337 19.95 -12.13 15.49
CA ALA A 337 19.19 -11.63 16.61
C ALA A 337 19.43 -12.53 17.82
N LEU A 338 19.41 -11.95 19.02
CA LEU A 338 19.48 -12.68 20.28
C LEU A 338 18.22 -12.43 21.10
N LEU A 339 17.53 -13.49 21.48
CA LEU A 339 16.46 -13.43 22.47
C LEU A 339 16.98 -13.99 23.78
N VAL A 340 16.91 -13.21 24.82
CA VAL A 340 17.31 -13.60 26.17
C VAL A 340 16.08 -13.66 27.04
N GLN A 341 15.79 -14.81 27.60
CA GLN A 341 14.74 -15.01 28.61
C GLN A 341 15.38 -15.27 29.96
N THR A 342 15.09 -14.43 30.97
CA THR A 342 15.64 -14.55 32.30
C THR A 342 14.69 -14.05 33.38
N ASP A 343 14.63 -14.78 34.50
CA ASP A 343 14.00 -14.36 35.75
C ASP A 343 14.96 -13.60 36.67
N GLY A 344 16.20 -13.32 36.18
CA GLY A 344 17.21 -12.54 36.91
C GLY A 344 16.71 -11.16 37.27
N GLY A 345 17.16 -10.66 38.45
CA GLY A 345 16.75 -9.39 38.99
C GLY A 345 17.15 -8.17 38.13
N ARG A 346 16.81 -6.96 38.61
CA ARG A 346 17.04 -5.70 37.88
C ARG A 346 18.49 -5.48 37.48
N ASP A 347 19.46 -6.00 38.24
CA ASP A 347 20.89 -5.91 37.90
C ASP A 347 21.23 -6.70 36.65
N THR A 348 20.68 -7.91 36.50
CA THR A 348 20.83 -8.73 35.27
C THR A 348 20.23 -8.02 34.06
N VAL A 349 19.01 -7.50 34.19
CA VAL A 349 18.35 -6.71 33.15
C VAL A 349 19.20 -5.50 32.77
N SER A 350 19.71 -4.75 33.71
CA SER A 350 20.55 -3.56 33.48
C SER A 350 21.84 -3.90 32.73
N GLN A 351 22.51 -5.00 33.09
CA GLN A 351 23.72 -5.47 32.39
C GLN A 351 23.44 -5.93 30.97
N LEU A 352 22.34 -6.63 30.72
CA LEU A 352 21.92 -7.07 29.38
C LEU A 352 21.51 -5.87 28.50
N MET A 353 20.84 -4.88 29.06
CA MET A 353 20.44 -3.67 28.33
C MET A 353 21.64 -2.86 27.82
N GLN A 354 22.79 -2.91 28.48
CA GLN A 354 24.03 -2.28 27.98
C GLN A 354 24.52 -2.88 26.65
N LEU A 355 24.22 -4.16 26.39
CA LEU A 355 24.58 -4.85 25.13
C LEU A 355 23.73 -4.37 23.94
N GLN A 356 22.64 -3.68 24.19
CA GLN A 356 21.79 -3.15 23.12
C GLN A 356 22.44 -2.02 22.29
N GLN A 357 23.65 -1.61 22.61
CA GLN A 357 24.42 -0.64 21.83
C GLN A 357 25.06 -1.26 20.57
N GLY A 358 25.16 -2.59 20.46
CA GLY A 358 25.71 -3.32 19.30
C GLY A 358 24.81 -3.27 18.05
N GLU A 359 25.23 -3.79 16.89
CA GLU A 359 24.45 -3.82 15.63
C GLU A 359 23.36 -4.90 15.58
N THR A 360 23.54 -6.00 16.30
CA THR A 360 22.62 -7.14 16.34
C THR A 360 21.50 -6.86 17.36
N PRO A 361 20.20 -6.99 16.98
CA PRO A 361 19.11 -6.77 17.91
C PRO A 361 19.08 -7.79 19.04
N LEU A 362 18.91 -7.30 20.27
CA LEU A 362 18.72 -8.10 21.48
C LEU A 362 17.28 -7.89 21.97
N TYR A 363 16.53 -8.96 22.14
CA TYR A 363 15.19 -9.00 22.71
C TYR A 363 15.29 -9.58 24.10
N LEU A 364 14.92 -8.80 25.11
CA LEU A 364 15.00 -9.19 26.50
C LEU A 364 13.63 -9.52 27.06
N VAL A 365 13.44 -10.72 27.54
CA VAL A 365 12.23 -11.19 28.19
C VAL A 365 12.53 -11.37 29.70
N SER A 366 11.92 -10.52 30.53
CA SER A 366 12.04 -10.60 31.98
C SER A 366 10.87 -9.88 32.66
N PRO A 367 10.42 -10.35 33.83
CA PRO A 367 9.44 -9.64 34.65
C PRO A 367 9.90 -8.22 35.08
N PHE A 368 11.20 -7.96 35.03
CA PHE A 368 11.82 -6.69 35.39
C PHE A 368 12.18 -5.81 34.19
N SER A 369 11.86 -6.27 32.97
CA SER A 369 12.12 -5.50 31.77
C SER A 369 10.99 -4.50 31.52
N ASP A 370 11.35 -3.26 31.21
CA ASP A 370 10.47 -2.19 30.79
C ASP A 370 11.07 -1.44 29.59
N GLY A 371 10.24 -0.68 28.87
CA GLY A 371 10.65 0.10 27.72
C GLY A 371 10.67 -0.65 26.39
N LEU A 372 11.23 0.00 25.36
CA LEU A 372 11.19 -0.42 23.94
C LEU A 372 11.84 -1.78 23.63
N PHE A 373 12.72 -2.28 24.49
CA PHE A 373 13.52 -3.49 24.23
C PHE A 373 13.25 -4.62 25.20
N GLY A 374 12.36 -4.38 26.18
CA GLY A 374 12.02 -5.33 27.20
C GLY A 374 10.59 -5.85 27.02
N PHE A 375 10.44 -7.15 27.17
CA PHE A 375 9.16 -7.83 27.13
C PHE A 375 8.93 -8.54 28.46
N GLN A 376 7.75 -8.41 29.02
CA GLN A 376 7.36 -9.18 30.19
C GLN A 376 6.86 -10.57 29.80
N ASN A 377 6.45 -10.75 28.53
CA ASN A 377 5.91 -11.98 28.00
C ASN A 377 6.73 -12.47 26.79
N PRO A 378 7.22 -13.72 26.82
CA PRO A 378 7.98 -14.31 25.74
C PRO A 378 7.21 -14.39 24.40
N GLN A 379 5.91 -14.60 24.43
CA GLN A 379 5.06 -14.65 23.23
C GLN A 379 5.04 -13.29 22.52
N GLN A 380 5.00 -12.19 23.27
CA GLN A 380 5.08 -10.84 22.70
C GLN A 380 6.44 -10.60 22.04
N ALA A 381 7.53 -11.03 22.68
CA ALA A 381 8.87 -10.93 22.11
C ALA A 381 8.98 -11.72 20.79
N LEU A 382 8.51 -12.97 20.77
CA LEU A 382 8.48 -13.79 19.55
C LEU A 382 7.61 -13.16 18.46
N ALA A 383 6.44 -12.66 18.81
CA ALA A 383 5.57 -11.98 17.84
C ALA A 383 6.25 -10.74 17.24
N ALA A 384 6.99 -9.96 18.03
CA ALA A 384 7.76 -8.81 17.55
C ALA A 384 8.93 -9.25 16.61
N VAL A 385 9.64 -10.32 16.96
CA VAL A 385 10.71 -10.89 16.09
C VAL A 385 10.11 -11.41 14.78
N ALA A 386 9.00 -12.14 14.85
CA ALA A 386 8.28 -12.64 13.67
C ALA A 386 7.77 -11.50 12.79
N ALA A 387 7.23 -10.44 13.36
CA ALA A 387 6.81 -9.25 12.65
C ALA A 387 7.98 -8.55 11.94
N GLN A 388 9.14 -8.41 12.59
CA GLN A 388 10.35 -7.90 11.94
C GLN A 388 10.82 -8.75 10.79
N ASN A 389 10.83 -10.09 10.96
CA ASN A 389 11.17 -11.02 9.90
C ASN A 389 10.22 -10.90 8.70
N SER A 390 8.92 -10.79 8.96
CA SER A 390 7.91 -10.60 7.94
C SER A 390 8.12 -9.29 7.17
N TRP A 391 8.39 -8.18 7.83
CA TRP A 391 8.73 -6.93 7.14
C TRP A 391 9.99 -7.03 6.28
N GLN A 392 11.02 -7.73 6.74
CA GLN A 392 12.22 -7.95 5.93
C GLN A 392 11.91 -8.75 4.66
N GLN A 393 11.08 -9.79 4.79
CA GLN A 393 10.65 -10.59 3.65
C GLN A 393 9.82 -9.76 2.65
N LEU A 394 8.88 -8.94 3.15
CA LEU A 394 8.07 -8.04 2.33
C LEU A 394 8.94 -7.02 1.57
N ARG A 395 9.89 -6.38 2.25
CA ARG A 395 10.82 -5.43 1.61
C ARG A 395 11.69 -6.09 0.55
N ARG A 396 12.23 -7.29 0.83
CA ARG A 396 12.99 -8.06 -0.17
C ARG A 396 12.12 -8.40 -1.38
N ARG A 397 10.88 -8.81 -1.15
CA ARG A 397 9.93 -9.11 -2.24
C ARG A 397 9.68 -7.85 -3.09
N GLN A 398 9.54 -6.68 -2.50
CA GLN A 398 9.37 -5.42 -3.22
C GLN A 398 10.61 -5.00 -4.02
N GLN A 399 11.81 -5.28 -3.50
CA GLN A 399 13.08 -4.92 -4.13
C GLN A 399 13.55 -5.93 -5.19
N THR A 400 12.96 -7.10 -5.23
CA THR A 400 13.33 -8.14 -6.20
C THR A 400 12.36 -8.05 -7.37
N ALA A 401 12.89 -7.94 -8.60
CA ALA A 401 12.06 -8.03 -9.80
C ALA A 401 11.25 -9.33 -9.75
N ALA A 402 9.93 -9.25 -9.91
CA ALA A 402 9.11 -10.46 -10.04
C ALA A 402 9.53 -11.12 -11.33
N LYS A 403 10.06 -12.34 -11.23
CA LYS A 403 10.11 -13.18 -12.40
C LYS A 403 8.70 -13.71 -12.62
N PRO A 404 8.11 -13.54 -13.82
CA PRO A 404 6.86 -14.20 -14.15
C PRO A 404 7.01 -15.69 -13.89
N PRO A 405 5.94 -16.40 -13.58
CA PRO A 405 6.01 -17.81 -13.26
C PRO A 405 6.61 -18.63 -14.41
N TYR A 406 6.20 -18.32 -15.63
CA TYR A 406 6.65 -19.00 -16.86
C TYR A 406 6.40 -18.05 -18.04
N SER A 407 7.36 -17.96 -18.95
CA SER A 407 7.16 -17.26 -20.24
C SER A 407 7.30 -18.29 -21.36
N PRO A 408 6.19 -18.87 -21.85
CA PRO A 408 6.27 -19.76 -22.99
C PRO A 408 6.75 -18.98 -24.22
N SER A 409 7.49 -19.64 -25.09
CA SER A 409 7.93 -19.07 -26.37
C SER A 409 6.75 -18.62 -27.26
N VAL A 410 5.56 -19.15 -26.97
CA VAL A 410 4.29 -18.78 -27.62
C VAL A 410 3.27 -18.48 -26.52
N PRO A 411 2.79 -17.23 -26.39
CA PRO A 411 1.71 -16.90 -25.46
C PRO A 411 0.41 -17.63 -25.86
N PRO A 412 -0.51 -17.87 -24.90
CA PRO A 412 -1.82 -18.48 -25.22
C PRO A 412 -2.53 -17.71 -26.33
N ASN A 413 -2.91 -18.39 -27.39
CA ASN A 413 -3.63 -17.78 -28.52
C ASN A 413 -5.12 -17.64 -28.18
N LEU A 414 -5.51 -16.48 -27.66
CA LEU A 414 -6.86 -16.19 -27.18
C LEU A 414 -7.97 -16.24 -28.23
N PRO A 415 -7.78 -15.74 -29.47
CA PRO A 415 -8.74 -15.94 -30.53
C PRO A 415 -8.99 -17.42 -30.82
N GLN A 416 -7.94 -18.25 -30.78
CA GLN A 416 -8.07 -19.69 -30.94
C GLN A 416 -8.79 -20.34 -29.75
N ALA A 417 -8.52 -19.91 -28.49
CA ALA A 417 -9.24 -20.42 -27.33
C ALA A 417 -10.75 -20.19 -27.41
N ARG A 418 -11.20 -19.05 -27.95
CA ARG A 418 -12.62 -18.78 -28.22
C ARG A 418 -13.24 -19.73 -29.25
N GLN A 419 -12.48 -20.14 -30.26
CA GLN A 419 -12.95 -21.09 -31.30
C GLN A 419 -13.13 -22.51 -30.73
N TYR A 420 -12.37 -22.87 -29.69
CA TYR A 420 -12.39 -24.21 -29.09
C TYR A 420 -13.20 -24.32 -27.82
N ALA A 421 -13.94 -23.29 -27.44
CA ALA A 421 -14.71 -23.26 -26.16
C ALA A 421 -15.70 -24.43 -26.00
N GLY A 422 -16.17 -25.03 -27.15
CA GLY A 422 -16.99 -26.25 -27.16
C GLY A 422 -16.20 -27.57 -27.09
N ASN A 423 -14.85 -27.55 -27.21
CA ASN A 423 -14.00 -28.72 -27.11
C ASN A 423 -12.99 -28.55 -25.94
N GLY A 424 -13.36 -29.09 -24.79
CA GLY A 424 -12.61 -28.87 -23.54
C GLY A 424 -11.12 -29.26 -23.59
N ARG A 425 -10.71 -30.27 -24.38
CA ARG A 425 -9.31 -30.69 -24.51
C ARG A 425 -8.47 -29.65 -25.23
N ASP A 426 -8.94 -29.18 -26.36
CA ASP A 426 -8.21 -28.21 -27.20
C ASP A 426 -8.15 -26.85 -26.50
N PHE A 427 -9.22 -26.48 -25.78
CA PHE A 427 -9.27 -25.27 -24.95
C PHE A 427 -8.19 -25.27 -23.85
N LEU A 428 -8.08 -26.36 -23.09
CA LEU A 428 -7.07 -26.49 -22.03
C LEU A 428 -5.64 -26.46 -22.61
N ALA A 429 -5.41 -27.09 -23.76
CA ALA A 429 -4.12 -27.08 -24.46
C ALA A 429 -3.72 -25.65 -24.89
N VAL A 430 -4.65 -24.88 -25.45
CA VAL A 430 -4.41 -23.48 -25.86
C VAL A 430 -4.11 -22.57 -24.65
N LEU A 431 -4.72 -22.84 -23.50
CA LEU A 431 -4.44 -22.13 -22.28
C LEU A 431 -3.21 -22.68 -21.51
N HIS A 432 -2.54 -23.69 -22.04
CA HIS A 432 -1.43 -24.39 -21.36
C HIS A 432 -1.81 -24.92 -19.97
N LEU A 433 -3.08 -25.31 -19.79
CA LEU A 433 -3.54 -25.97 -18.59
C LEU A 433 -3.36 -27.48 -18.68
N PRO A 434 -3.23 -28.20 -17.53
CA PRO A 434 -3.14 -29.64 -17.51
C PRO A 434 -4.31 -30.32 -18.25
N PRO A 435 -4.08 -31.39 -19.00
CA PRO A 435 -5.14 -32.07 -19.77
C PRO A 435 -6.21 -32.65 -18.84
N GLN A 436 -7.43 -32.79 -19.41
CA GLN A 436 -8.52 -33.52 -18.78
C GLN A 436 -8.48 -34.96 -19.26
N GLU A 437 -8.02 -35.91 -18.46
CA GLU A 437 -8.05 -37.32 -18.76
C GLU A 437 -9.12 -38.05 -17.93
N GLY A 438 -9.86 -38.95 -18.58
CA GLY A 438 -10.89 -39.73 -17.91
C GLY A 438 -10.29 -40.91 -17.18
N GLN A 439 -10.15 -40.86 -15.91
CA GLN A 439 -10.27 -41.81 -14.82
C GLN A 439 -9.48 -41.35 -13.60
N ASN A 440 -10.16 -41.36 -12.46
CA ASN A 440 -9.72 -41.16 -11.07
C ASN A 440 -8.22 -41.19 -10.79
N LEU A 441 -7.53 -40.07 -11.03
CA LEU A 441 -6.27 -39.83 -10.35
C LEU A 441 -6.56 -39.64 -8.86
N PHE A 442 -5.92 -40.43 -8.01
CA PHE A 442 -5.93 -40.16 -6.59
C PHE A 442 -5.21 -38.83 -6.38
N SER A 443 -5.90 -37.79 -5.97
CA SER A 443 -5.28 -36.49 -5.71
C SER A 443 -5.47 -36.17 -4.25
N ASP A 444 -4.36 -35.93 -3.56
CA ASP A 444 -4.31 -35.45 -2.18
C ASP A 444 -4.37 -33.91 -2.11
N GLY A 445 -4.25 -33.23 -3.26
CA GLY A 445 -4.33 -31.78 -3.37
C GLY A 445 -5.32 -31.29 -4.42
N LEU A 446 -5.77 -30.03 -4.25
CA LEU A 446 -6.69 -29.38 -5.16
C LEU A 446 -6.29 -27.90 -5.35
N LEU A 447 -6.26 -27.47 -6.63
CA LEU A 447 -6.20 -26.06 -6.99
C LEU A 447 -7.55 -25.65 -7.55
N THR A 448 -8.14 -24.59 -7.04
CA THR A 448 -9.42 -24.04 -7.49
C THR A 448 -9.23 -22.56 -7.86
N TYR A 449 -9.34 -22.26 -9.14
CA TYR A 449 -9.42 -20.89 -9.65
C TYR A 449 -10.89 -20.50 -9.78
N THR A 450 -11.27 -19.36 -9.26
CA THR A 450 -12.63 -18.79 -9.34
C THR A 450 -12.59 -17.29 -9.55
N VAL A 451 -13.62 -16.74 -10.20
CA VAL A 451 -13.81 -15.29 -10.32
C VAL A 451 -14.95 -14.87 -9.42
N GLU A 452 -14.66 -13.99 -8.50
CA GLU A 452 -15.58 -13.49 -7.46
C GLU A 452 -15.96 -12.03 -7.69
N PRO A 453 -17.21 -11.63 -7.33
CA PRO A 453 -17.68 -10.26 -7.58
C PRO A 453 -16.84 -9.16 -6.92
N HIS A 454 -16.30 -9.41 -5.72
CA HIS A 454 -15.57 -8.41 -4.94
C HIS A 454 -14.06 -8.46 -5.08
N TYR A 455 -13.50 -9.62 -5.38
CA TYR A 455 -12.05 -9.84 -5.39
C TYR A 455 -11.48 -10.08 -6.80
N GLY A 456 -12.34 -10.27 -7.79
CA GLY A 456 -11.92 -10.74 -9.10
C GLY A 456 -11.44 -12.19 -9.04
N ALA A 457 -10.37 -12.50 -9.77
CA ALA A 457 -9.82 -13.85 -9.77
C ALA A 457 -9.17 -14.22 -8.44
N VAL A 458 -9.49 -15.41 -7.93
CA VAL A 458 -8.95 -15.98 -6.69
C VAL A 458 -8.51 -17.41 -6.96
N LEU A 459 -7.31 -17.77 -6.52
CA LEU A 459 -6.78 -19.13 -6.55
C LEU A 459 -6.72 -19.68 -5.13
N GLN A 460 -7.45 -20.75 -4.88
CA GLN A 460 -7.40 -21.51 -3.64
C GLN A 460 -6.65 -22.84 -3.87
N ALA A 461 -5.73 -23.13 -2.98
CA ALA A 461 -4.97 -24.39 -2.98
C ALA A 461 -5.16 -25.11 -1.65
N GLU A 462 -5.42 -26.41 -1.72
CA GLU A 462 -5.69 -27.28 -0.57
C GLU A 462 -4.87 -28.55 -0.66
N CYS A 463 -4.34 -29.02 0.48
CA CYS A 463 -3.66 -30.31 0.62
C CYS A 463 -3.82 -30.79 2.06
N GLY A 464 -4.66 -31.79 2.27
CA GLY A 464 -5.09 -32.22 3.60
C GLY A 464 -5.71 -31.08 4.39
N SER A 465 -5.20 -30.79 5.59
CA SER A 465 -5.64 -29.66 6.42
C SER A 465 -5.00 -28.31 6.06
N ARG A 466 -4.03 -28.31 5.16
CA ARG A 466 -3.31 -27.09 4.76
C ARG A 466 -4.02 -26.39 3.60
N GLN A 467 -4.13 -25.07 3.70
CA GLN A 467 -4.76 -24.22 2.67
C GLN A 467 -3.93 -22.99 2.38
N SER A 468 -4.03 -22.48 1.14
CA SER A 468 -3.46 -21.20 0.71
C SER A 468 -4.40 -20.51 -0.26
N VAL A 469 -4.58 -19.21 -0.10
CA VAL A 469 -5.35 -18.39 -1.04
C VAL A 469 -4.41 -17.35 -1.64
N LEU A 470 -4.46 -17.19 -2.95
CA LEU A 470 -3.64 -16.29 -3.74
C LEU A 470 -4.53 -15.47 -4.67
N LEU A 471 -4.12 -14.24 -4.97
CA LEU A 471 -4.74 -13.39 -5.97
C LEU A 471 -3.70 -13.01 -7.05
N PRO A 472 -4.13 -12.86 -8.31
CA PRO A 472 -3.21 -12.40 -9.36
C PRO A 472 -2.73 -10.95 -9.08
N PRO A 473 -1.55 -10.58 -9.58
CA PRO A 473 -0.70 -11.37 -10.46
C PRO A 473 0.12 -12.39 -9.67
N PHE A 474 0.14 -13.63 -10.15
CA PHE A 474 0.94 -14.69 -9.55
C PHE A 474 2.39 -14.59 -10.02
N ASP A 475 3.34 -14.93 -9.16
CA ASP A 475 4.78 -14.92 -9.46
C ASP A 475 5.47 -16.25 -9.05
N THR A 476 6.77 -16.36 -9.31
CA THR A 476 7.55 -17.57 -8.97
C THR A 476 7.60 -17.81 -7.45
N ALA A 477 7.40 -16.79 -6.61
CA ALA A 477 7.33 -16.99 -5.17
C ALA A 477 6.03 -17.67 -4.76
N ASP A 478 4.94 -17.40 -5.47
CA ASP A 478 3.65 -18.06 -5.29
C ASP A 478 3.75 -19.54 -5.71
N ALA A 479 4.40 -19.85 -6.84
CA ALA A 479 4.67 -21.24 -7.22
C ALA A 479 5.46 -21.99 -6.15
N ARG A 480 6.50 -21.38 -5.58
CA ARG A 480 7.27 -21.98 -4.48
C ARG A 480 6.43 -22.16 -3.20
N ARG A 481 5.50 -21.24 -2.93
CA ARG A 481 4.54 -21.34 -1.81
C ARG A 481 3.64 -22.55 -2.00
N LEU A 482 3.12 -22.76 -3.21
CA LEU A 482 2.31 -23.93 -3.55
C LEU A 482 3.12 -25.23 -3.49
N CYS A 483 4.36 -25.25 -3.98
CA CYS A 483 5.25 -26.41 -3.83
C CYS A 483 5.44 -26.82 -2.37
N ARG A 484 5.57 -25.86 -1.46
CA ARG A 484 5.67 -26.13 -0.01
C ARG A 484 4.35 -26.64 0.56
N LEU A 485 3.22 -26.10 0.09
CA LEU A 485 1.88 -26.56 0.50
C LEU A 485 1.68 -28.05 0.16
N PHE A 486 2.02 -28.43 -1.08
CA PHE A 486 1.92 -29.81 -1.57
C PHE A 486 3.08 -30.71 -1.11
N GLY A 487 4.14 -30.16 -0.51
CA GLY A 487 5.32 -30.92 -0.07
C GLY A 487 6.20 -31.42 -1.23
N GLN A 488 5.98 -30.93 -2.47
CA GLN A 488 6.60 -31.51 -3.66
C GLN A 488 7.26 -30.44 -4.56
N ARG A 489 8.58 -30.43 -4.60
CA ARG A 489 9.36 -29.49 -5.43
C ARG A 489 9.30 -29.76 -6.94
N LYS A 490 9.07 -31.00 -7.35
CA LYS A 490 8.98 -31.38 -8.77
C LYS A 490 7.80 -30.73 -9.49
N LEU A 491 6.78 -30.28 -8.74
CA LEU A 491 5.63 -29.54 -9.27
C LEU A 491 5.96 -28.10 -9.71
N ALA A 492 7.15 -27.57 -9.42
CA ALA A 492 7.45 -26.15 -9.63
C ALA A 492 7.17 -25.67 -11.06
N ALA A 493 7.71 -26.36 -12.08
CA ALA A 493 7.53 -25.96 -13.47
C ALA A 493 6.06 -26.01 -13.91
N ALA A 494 5.34 -27.06 -13.53
CA ALA A 494 3.94 -27.20 -13.87
C ALA A 494 3.05 -26.17 -13.15
N LEU A 495 3.35 -25.85 -11.88
CA LEU A 495 2.67 -24.78 -11.14
C LEU A 495 2.97 -23.40 -11.75
N GLU A 496 4.20 -23.13 -12.15
CA GLU A 496 4.57 -21.88 -12.82
C GLU A 496 3.77 -21.72 -14.13
N GLN A 497 3.63 -22.77 -14.91
CA GLN A 497 2.83 -22.76 -16.15
C GLN A 497 1.35 -22.50 -15.87
N VAL A 498 0.76 -23.17 -14.90
CA VAL A 498 -0.65 -22.98 -14.51
C VAL A 498 -0.90 -21.55 -14.00
N LEU A 499 0.00 -21.03 -13.14
CA LEU A 499 -0.12 -19.66 -12.62
C LEU A 499 0.01 -18.61 -13.73
N TYR A 500 0.89 -18.83 -14.69
CA TYR A 500 0.99 -17.99 -15.88
C TYR A 500 -0.33 -17.95 -16.66
N SER A 501 -0.94 -19.10 -16.89
CA SER A 501 -2.22 -19.21 -17.59
C SER A 501 -3.36 -18.52 -16.83
N PHE A 502 -3.37 -18.63 -15.51
CA PHE A 502 -4.33 -17.93 -14.67
C PHE A 502 -4.12 -16.41 -14.62
N ASN A 503 -2.88 -15.92 -14.68
CA ASN A 503 -2.63 -14.50 -14.88
C ASN A 503 -3.25 -14.01 -16.19
N HIS A 504 -3.02 -14.72 -17.29
CA HIS A 504 -3.64 -14.37 -18.57
C HIS A 504 -5.17 -14.40 -18.51
N ALA A 505 -5.76 -15.41 -17.86
CA ALA A 505 -7.20 -15.49 -17.69
C ALA A 505 -7.75 -14.30 -16.88
N ALA A 506 -7.08 -13.93 -15.79
CA ALA A 506 -7.51 -12.86 -14.91
C ALA A 506 -7.44 -11.47 -15.55
N TYR A 507 -6.32 -11.16 -16.22
CA TYR A 507 -6.08 -9.82 -16.76
C TYR A 507 -6.65 -9.59 -18.16
N ARG A 508 -6.76 -10.62 -18.99
CA ARG A 508 -7.37 -10.51 -20.32
C ARG A 508 -8.89 -10.65 -20.29
N LEU A 509 -9.46 -10.71 -19.09
CA LEU A 509 -10.90 -10.82 -18.86
C LEU A 509 -11.50 -11.97 -19.70
N LEU A 510 -10.81 -13.13 -19.70
CA LEU A 510 -11.32 -14.29 -20.38
C LEU A 510 -12.62 -14.74 -19.71
N PRO A 511 -13.58 -15.27 -20.47
CA PRO A 511 -14.84 -15.77 -19.93
C PRO A 511 -14.69 -17.04 -19.09
N LEU A 512 -13.50 -17.32 -18.55
CA LEU A 512 -13.22 -18.41 -17.62
C LEU A 512 -13.70 -18.04 -16.20
N ARG A 513 -14.68 -18.76 -15.68
CA ARG A 513 -15.28 -18.51 -14.35
C ARG A 513 -14.68 -19.38 -13.26
N ALA A 514 -14.39 -20.61 -13.54
CA ALA A 514 -13.78 -21.52 -12.59
C ALA A 514 -12.99 -22.62 -13.29
N VAL A 515 -11.91 -23.07 -12.64
CA VAL A 515 -11.16 -24.28 -13.02
C VAL A 515 -10.75 -25.01 -11.76
N ARG A 516 -10.94 -26.33 -11.72
CA ARG A 516 -10.45 -27.20 -10.67
C ARG A 516 -9.40 -28.16 -11.22
N ILE A 517 -8.22 -28.14 -10.61
CA ILE A 517 -7.08 -28.99 -10.96
C ILE A 517 -6.72 -29.87 -9.78
N GLY A 518 -6.85 -31.19 -9.94
CA GLY A 518 -6.37 -32.18 -8.99
C GLY A 518 -4.85 -32.24 -9.01
N VAL A 519 -4.23 -32.36 -7.85
CA VAL A 519 -2.79 -32.48 -7.66
C VAL A 519 -2.51 -33.79 -6.96
N ASP A 520 -1.69 -34.65 -7.59
CA ASP A 520 -1.09 -35.83 -7.00
C ASP A 520 0.31 -35.44 -6.53
N SER A 521 0.48 -35.26 -5.23
CA SER A 521 1.75 -34.76 -4.68
C SER A 521 2.83 -35.87 -4.67
N GLU A 522 2.46 -37.15 -4.61
CA GLU A 522 3.40 -38.27 -4.63
C GLU A 522 4.03 -38.45 -6.03
N ASN A 523 3.23 -38.42 -7.07
CA ASN A 523 3.67 -38.61 -8.44
C ASN A 523 4.06 -37.30 -9.15
N ALA A 524 3.84 -36.14 -8.52
CA ALA A 524 4.06 -34.81 -9.05
C ALA A 524 3.28 -34.56 -10.36
N VAL A 525 2.03 -34.99 -10.41
CA VAL A 525 1.14 -34.87 -11.56
C VAL A 525 -0.02 -33.92 -11.24
N MET A 526 -0.39 -33.12 -12.23
CA MET A 526 -1.59 -32.26 -12.18
C MET A 526 -2.54 -32.60 -13.31
N GLN A 527 -3.84 -32.58 -13.02
CA GLN A 527 -4.89 -32.89 -13.97
C GLN A 527 -6.10 -31.99 -13.78
N THR A 528 -6.62 -31.40 -14.85
CA THR A 528 -7.86 -30.63 -14.78
C THR A 528 -9.05 -31.56 -14.54
N ARG A 529 -9.84 -31.28 -13.51
CA ARG A 529 -11.06 -32.04 -13.19
C ARG A 529 -12.27 -31.48 -13.90
N ASP A 530 -12.46 -30.18 -13.80
CA ASP A 530 -13.55 -29.46 -14.43
C ASP A 530 -13.22 -27.99 -14.63
N PHE A 531 -13.97 -27.32 -15.49
CA PHE A 531 -13.91 -25.88 -15.69
C PHE A 531 -15.29 -25.32 -16.05
N VAL A 532 -15.50 -24.04 -15.76
CA VAL A 532 -16.73 -23.31 -16.09
C VAL A 532 -16.37 -22.12 -16.97
N TRP A 533 -16.98 -22.10 -18.13
CA TRP A 533 -16.80 -21.06 -19.14
C TRP A 533 -18.13 -20.32 -19.32
N ASN A 534 -18.09 -19.02 -19.50
CA ASN A 534 -19.28 -18.20 -19.70
C ASN A 534 -19.41 -17.90 -21.21
N GLU A 535 -20.42 -18.45 -21.86
CA GLU A 535 -20.64 -18.27 -23.30
C GLU A 535 -21.32 -16.93 -23.64
N ASP A 536 -21.98 -16.28 -22.70
CA ASP A 536 -22.70 -15.02 -22.90
C ASP A 536 -21.74 -13.81 -22.94
N GLU A 537 -21.44 -13.29 -24.11
CA GLU A 537 -20.65 -12.06 -24.31
C GLU A 537 -21.30 -10.79 -23.69
N GLY A 538 -22.56 -10.86 -23.23
CA GLY A 538 -23.33 -9.76 -22.63
C GLY A 538 -23.43 -9.74 -21.10
N SER A 539 -22.87 -10.73 -20.43
CA SER A 539 -22.90 -10.82 -18.95
C SER A 539 -21.91 -9.84 -18.32
N ALA A 540 -22.34 -9.19 -17.24
CA ALA A 540 -21.66 -8.16 -16.48
C ALA A 540 -20.13 -8.23 -16.50
N ALA A 541 -19.48 -7.08 -16.73
CA ALA A 541 -18.04 -6.95 -16.79
C ALA A 541 -17.37 -7.70 -15.62
N GLN A 542 -16.37 -8.54 -15.94
CA GLN A 542 -15.63 -9.24 -14.88
C GLN A 542 -14.94 -8.20 -14.00
N PRO A 543 -14.97 -8.35 -12.67
CA PRO A 543 -14.27 -7.44 -11.79
C PRO A 543 -12.77 -7.50 -12.08
N LEU A 544 -12.14 -6.32 -12.21
CA LEU A 544 -10.70 -6.20 -12.39
C LEU A 544 -9.96 -6.73 -11.16
N PRO A 545 -8.77 -7.32 -11.33
CA PRO A 545 -7.92 -7.69 -10.22
C PRO A 545 -7.63 -6.49 -9.30
N LEU A 546 -7.63 -6.71 -7.99
CA LEU A 546 -7.35 -5.68 -6.99
C LEU A 546 -5.89 -5.21 -6.99
N LEU A 547 -5.00 -5.96 -7.63
CA LEU A 547 -3.58 -5.65 -7.77
C LEU A 547 -3.24 -5.50 -9.26
N PRO A 548 -3.57 -4.38 -9.90
CA PRO A 548 -3.38 -4.21 -11.34
C PRO A 548 -1.89 -3.98 -11.66
N GLU A 549 -1.16 -5.05 -11.97
CA GLU A 549 0.23 -4.96 -12.44
C GLU A 549 0.36 -4.90 -13.98
N ALA A 550 -0.72 -5.05 -14.73
CA ALA A 550 -0.77 -4.74 -16.16
C ALA A 550 -2.22 -4.65 -16.68
N PRO A 551 -2.64 -3.56 -17.31
CA PRO A 551 -3.79 -3.59 -18.18
C PRO A 551 -3.36 -4.26 -19.49
N PHE A 552 -4.01 -5.35 -19.84
CA PHE A 552 -3.81 -5.93 -21.16
C PHE A 552 -4.54 -5.08 -22.20
N SER A 553 -3.77 -4.33 -22.99
CA SER A 553 -4.21 -3.89 -24.31
C SER A 553 -3.52 -4.78 -25.34
N ASP A 554 -4.21 -5.11 -26.40
CA ASP A 554 -3.63 -5.86 -27.54
C ASP A 554 -2.49 -5.08 -28.23
N GLY A 555 -2.15 -3.90 -27.72
CA GLY A 555 -1.21 -2.97 -28.30
C GLY A 555 -1.79 -2.27 -29.53
N ARG A 556 -1.12 -1.24 -29.99
CA ARG A 556 -1.45 -0.49 -31.21
C ARG A 556 -0.23 -0.41 -32.11
N PHE A 557 -0.41 -0.58 -33.39
CA PHE A 557 0.67 -0.40 -34.34
C PHE A 557 0.84 1.09 -34.67
N PHE A 558 2.08 1.52 -34.64
CA PHE A 558 2.51 2.86 -35.04
C PHE A 558 3.48 2.74 -36.22
N SER A 559 3.22 3.50 -37.29
CA SER A 559 4.13 3.60 -38.44
C SER A 559 5.00 4.81 -38.27
N ALA A 560 6.29 4.59 -38.04
CA ALA A 560 7.29 5.65 -37.97
C ALA A 560 7.50 6.29 -39.38
N ARG A 561 8.03 7.52 -39.42
CA ARG A 561 8.28 8.23 -40.69
C ARG A 561 9.27 7.52 -41.61
N ASN A 562 10.18 6.74 -41.04
CA ASN A 562 11.12 5.88 -41.80
C ASN A 562 10.48 4.61 -42.34
N GLY A 563 9.19 4.40 -42.13
CA GLY A 563 8.45 3.22 -42.59
C GLY A 563 8.49 2.03 -41.64
N GLU A 564 9.18 2.12 -40.50
CA GLU A 564 9.20 1.03 -39.52
C GLU A 564 7.87 0.95 -38.75
N ILE A 565 7.36 -0.27 -38.56
CA ILE A 565 6.13 -0.54 -37.85
C ILE A 565 6.50 -0.98 -36.43
N LEU A 566 6.05 -0.24 -35.42
CA LEU A 566 6.27 -0.48 -34.01
C LEU A 566 4.98 -0.92 -33.33
N LEU A 567 5.08 -1.80 -32.35
CA LEU A 567 3.98 -2.17 -31.45
C LEU A 567 4.06 -1.32 -30.19
N ILE A 568 3.07 -0.43 -29.99
CA ILE A 568 2.91 0.34 -28.74
C ILE A 568 2.03 -0.46 -27.81
N ARG A 569 2.56 -0.81 -26.64
CA ARG A 569 1.82 -1.55 -25.62
C ARG A 569 2.24 -1.16 -24.22
N HIS A 570 1.49 -1.59 -23.23
CA HIS A 570 1.89 -1.44 -21.84
C HIS A 570 3.17 -2.23 -21.57
N LEU A 571 4.04 -1.66 -20.73
CA LEU A 571 5.24 -2.34 -20.23
C LEU A 571 4.81 -3.46 -19.28
N LEU A 572 5.37 -4.63 -19.43
CA LEU A 572 5.06 -5.81 -18.63
C LEU A 572 6.22 -6.14 -17.68
N PRO A 573 5.98 -6.83 -16.56
CA PRO A 573 7.07 -7.30 -15.70
C PRO A 573 8.10 -8.17 -16.42
N GLU A 574 7.66 -8.92 -17.47
CA GLU A 574 8.51 -9.76 -18.33
C GLU A 574 9.52 -8.94 -19.16
N ASP A 575 9.22 -7.67 -19.39
CA ASP A 575 10.09 -6.79 -20.18
C ASP A 575 11.34 -6.31 -19.42
N ALA A 576 11.51 -6.69 -18.15
CA ALA A 576 12.60 -6.18 -17.31
C ALA A 576 13.98 -6.30 -17.98
N ASP A 577 14.30 -7.46 -18.55
CA ASP A 577 15.60 -7.69 -19.20
C ASP A 577 15.74 -6.87 -20.51
N VAL A 578 14.67 -6.75 -21.28
CA VAL A 578 14.65 -5.96 -22.54
C VAL A 578 14.72 -4.46 -22.22
N LEU A 579 14.02 -4.00 -21.16
CA LEU A 579 14.11 -2.64 -20.66
C LEU A 579 15.52 -2.30 -20.20
N GLN A 580 16.20 -3.22 -19.51
CA GLN A 580 17.58 -3.02 -19.09
C GLN A 580 18.53 -2.90 -20.29
N GLN A 581 18.33 -3.74 -21.32
CA GLN A 581 19.11 -3.65 -22.57
C GLN A 581 18.86 -2.30 -23.26
N PHE A 582 17.61 -1.86 -23.34
CA PHE A 582 17.28 -0.54 -23.87
C PHE A 582 17.98 0.60 -23.13
N VAL A 583 17.96 0.59 -21.78
CA VAL A 583 18.64 1.62 -20.99
C VAL A 583 20.15 1.62 -21.22
N ARG A 584 20.76 0.43 -21.38
CA ARG A 584 22.20 0.30 -21.70
C ARG A 584 22.56 0.83 -23.09
N SER A 585 21.65 0.72 -24.07
CA SER A 585 21.86 1.19 -25.44
C SER A 585 21.75 2.70 -25.62
N LEU A 586 21.20 3.42 -24.62
CA LEU A 586 21.04 4.88 -24.67
C LEU A 586 22.39 5.61 -24.58
N SER A 587 22.47 6.81 -25.17
CA SER A 587 23.61 7.72 -24.98
C SER A 587 23.72 8.21 -23.53
N ASP A 588 24.92 8.64 -23.12
CA ASP A 588 25.11 9.21 -21.77
C ASP A 588 24.25 10.47 -21.57
N ALA A 589 24.08 11.28 -22.62
CA ALA A 589 23.24 12.47 -22.58
C ALA A 589 21.76 12.13 -22.39
N ASP A 590 21.26 11.12 -23.09
CA ASP A 590 19.87 10.66 -22.97
C ASP A 590 19.61 10.06 -21.58
N ARG A 591 20.54 9.24 -21.07
CA ARG A 591 20.45 8.71 -19.71
C ARG A 591 20.43 9.82 -18.66
N LYS A 592 21.33 10.82 -18.77
CA LYS A 592 21.35 11.98 -17.88
C LYS A 592 20.03 12.74 -17.92
N SER A 593 19.51 13.00 -19.12
CA SER A 593 18.23 13.71 -19.30
C SER A 593 17.04 12.95 -18.74
N ARG A 594 17.06 11.61 -18.78
CA ARG A 594 15.97 10.75 -18.30
C ARG A 594 15.99 10.52 -16.80
N PHE A 595 17.17 10.33 -16.22
CA PHE A 595 17.31 9.91 -14.81
C PHE A 595 17.86 11.03 -13.91
N MET A 596 18.12 12.22 -14.46
CA MET A 596 18.74 13.37 -13.77
C MET A 596 20.09 13.05 -13.11
N ASN A 597 20.65 11.87 -13.37
CA ASN A 597 21.90 11.37 -12.81
C ASN A 597 22.67 10.55 -13.84
N ALA A 598 23.99 10.40 -13.62
CA ALA A 598 24.87 9.57 -14.45
C ALA A 598 24.63 8.06 -14.18
N VAL A 599 23.53 7.52 -14.72
CA VAL A 599 23.16 6.11 -14.59
C VAL A 599 23.65 5.33 -15.80
N LYS A 600 24.50 4.34 -15.64
CA LYS A 600 24.92 3.42 -16.74
C LYS A 600 23.89 2.32 -16.99
N GLU A 601 23.28 1.83 -15.94
CA GLU A 601 22.23 0.79 -15.95
C GLU A 601 21.33 0.97 -14.74
N LEU A 602 20.13 0.42 -14.80
CA LEU A 602 19.21 0.41 -13.66
C LEU A 602 19.69 -0.58 -12.61
N SER A 603 19.67 -0.18 -11.34
CA SER A 603 19.84 -1.12 -10.24
C SER A 603 18.67 -2.14 -10.22
N ALA A 604 18.86 -3.29 -9.58
CA ALA A 604 17.79 -4.29 -9.46
C ALA A 604 16.50 -3.72 -8.85
N ALA A 605 16.62 -2.80 -7.90
CA ALA A 605 15.48 -2.13 -7.27
C ALA A 605 14.76 -1.16 -8.25
N GLN A 606 15.51 -0.37 -9.02
CA GLN A 606 14.94 0.52 -10.04
C GLN A 606 14.29 -0.28 -11.17
N LEU A 607 14.94 -1.35 -11.62
CA LEU A 607 14.38 -2.21 -12.65
C LEU A 607 13.08 -2.87 -12.19
N ALA A 608 13.04 -3.36 -10.94
CA ALA A 608 11.83 -3.88 -10.34
C ALA A 608 10.72 -2.81 -10.23
N GLN A 609 11.08 -1.59 -9.86
CA GLN A 609 10.13 -0.47 -9.76
C GLN A 609 9.53 -0.14 -11.13
N PHE A 610 10.35 0.01 -12.17
CA PHE A 610 9.89 0.43 -13.49
C PHE A 610 9.15 -0.68 -14.27
N SER A 611 9.55 -1.95 -14.10
CA SER A 611 8.88 -3.07 -14.77
C SER A 611 7.58 -3.51 -14.09
N ARG A 612 7.33 -3.09 -12.84
CA ARG A 612 6.11 -3.38 -12.07
C ARG A 612 5.26 -2.13 -11.90
N THR A 613 4.92 -1.51 -13.00
CA THR A 613 4.04 -0.34 -13.00
C THR A 613 2.71 -0.69 -12.33
N ASP A 614 2.27 0.16 -11.43
CA ASP A 614 0.97 0.05 -10.77
C ASP A 614 -0.11 0.75 -11.59
N TYR A 615 -0.71 0.01 -12.50
CA TYR A 615 -1.66 0.53 -13.47
C TYR A 615 -2.99 1.04 -12.90
N ALA A 616 -3.20 0.97 -11.57
CA ALA A 616 -4.32 1.67 -10.94
C ALA A 616 -4.11 3.20 -10.92
N ARG A 617 -2.84 3.64 -10.83
CA ARG A 617 -2.49 5.06 -10.67
C ARG A 617 -1.32 5.51 -11.57
N GLU A 618 -0.66 4.60 -12.23
CA GLU A 618 0.52 4.85 -13.08
C GLU A 618 0.30 4.21 -14.44
N THR A 619 1.07 4.60 -15.42
CA THR A 619 1.07 3.94 -16.73
C THR A 619 2.48 3.99 -17.31
N ALA A 620 2.92 2.88 -17.87
CA ALA A 620 4.15 2.78 -18.64
C ALA A 620 3.85 2.16 -20.00
N LEU A 621 4.29 2.82 -21.08
CA LEU A 621 4.15 2.37 -22.46
C LEU A 621 5.52 2.05 -23.03
N ALA A 622 5.62 0.92 -23.71
CA ALA A 622 6.78 0.51 -24.48
C ALA A 622 6.46 0.52 -25.98
N ALA A 623 7.34 1.07 -26.78
CA ALA A 623 7.35 0.93 -28.21
C ALA A 623 8.33 -0.19 -28.58
N CYS A 624 7.83 -1.28 -29.15
CA CYS A 624 8.59 -2.48 -29.48
C CYS A 624 8.77 -2.59 -30.98
N SER A 625 9.98 -2.90 -31.44
CA SER A 625 10.30 -3.23 -32.84
C SER A 625 9.76 -4.60 -33.21
N GLY A 626 9.80 -4.96 -34.49
CA GLY A 626 9.44 -6.29 -34.96
C GLY A 626 10.32 -7.42 -34.40
N SER A 627 11.53 -7.11 -33.91
CA SER A 627 12.41 -8.04 -33.17
C SER A 627 12.07 -8.19 -31.68
N GLY A 628 11.10 -7.40 -31.16
CA GLY A 628 10.73 -7.39 -29.74
C GLY A 628 11.60 -6.49 -28.87
N GLU A 629 12.54 -5.73 -29.45
CA GLU A 629 13.37 -4.76 -28.73
C GLU A 629 12.56 -3.52 -28.38
N ILE A 630 12.77 -2.95 -27.19
CA ILE A 630 12.20 -1.65 -26.82
C ILE A 630 13.02 -0.54 -27.50
N VAL A 631 12.34 0.31 -28.26
CA VAL A 631 12.92 1.48 -28.93
C VAL A 631 12.36 2.80 -28.42
N GLY A 632 11.37 2.75 -27.54
CA GLY A 632 10.80 3.91 -26.85
C GLY A 632 10.10 3.50 -25.58
N TRP A 633 10.19 4.35 -24.54
CA TRP A 633 9.59 4.13 -23.24
C TRP A 633 9.04 5.44 -22.69
N ALA A 634 7.75 5.47 -22.40
CA ALA A 634 7.07 6.60 -21.79
C ALA A 634 6.27 6.12 -20.58
N GLN A 635 6.28 6.91 -19.51
CA GLN A 635 5.52 6.60 -18.31
C GLN A 635 5.05 7.85 -17.61
N TYR A 636 4.00 7.73 -16.81
CA TYR A 636 3.73 8.68 -15.73
C TYR A 636 3.57 7.94 -14.41
N GLY A 637 3.96 8.63 -13.35
CA GLY A 637 3.76 8.22 -11.96
C GLY A 637 2.92 9.24 -11.20
N CYS A 638 2.42 8.81 -10.03
CA CYS A 638 1.68 9.69 -9.14
C CYS A 638 2.60 10.73 -8.52
N LEU A 639 2.14 11.97 -8.52
CA LEU A 639 2.72 13.02 -7.70
C LEU A 639 2.15 13.02 -6.28
N ARG A 640 2.65 13.96 -5.47
CA ARG A 640 2.09 14.30 -4.13
C ARG A 640 0.62 14.72 -4.20
N PHE A 641 0.11 14.99 -5.39
CA PHE A 641 -1.23 15.54 -5.63
C PHE A 641 -2.06 14.48 -6.34
N PRO A 642 -3.21 14.08 -5.77
CA PRO A 642 -4.04 13.01 -6.34
C PRO A 642 -4.58 13.33 -7.74
N ASP A 643 -4.65 14.62 -8.11
CA ASP A 643 -5.18 15.09 -9.38
C ASP A 643 -4.11 15.36 -10.45
N ALA A 644 -2.81 15.16 -10.12
CA ALA A 644 -1.70 15.41 -11.02
C ALA A 644 -0.78 14.19 -11.14
N CYS A 645 -0.23 13.97 -12.33
CA CYS A 645 0.78 12.95 -12.57
C CYS A 645 2.04 13.57 -13.20
N GLU A 646 3.19 12.93 -12.97
CA GLU A 646 4.46 13.33 -13.54
C GLU A 646 4.86 12.35 -14.64
N PHE A 647 5.14 12.88 -15.83
CA PHE A 647 5.56 12.04 -16.95
C PHE A 647 7.08 12.04 -17.14
N SER A 648 7.53 11.00 -17.81
CA SER A 648 8.87 10.91 -18.34
C SER A 648 8.87 10.06 -19.60
N ILE A 649 9.71 10.41 -20.57
CA ILE A 649 9.78 9.74 -21.88
C ILE A 649 11.21 9.69 -22.38
N ILE A 650 11.53 8.63 -23.11
CA ILE A 650 12.78 8.49 -23.85
C ILE A 650 12.57 7.59 -25.08
N VAL A 651 13.23 7.91 -26.18
CA VAL A 651 13.25 7.12 -27.40
C VAL A 651 14.69 6.85 -27.82
N SER A 652 14.95 5.74 -28.50
CA SER A 652 16.27 5.42 -29.04
C SER A 652 16.72 6.47 -30.05
N GLU A 653 18.02 6.58 -30.26
CA GLU A 653 18.62 7.54 -31.22
C GLU A 653 18.02 7.34 -32.63
N SER A 654 17.81 6.10 -33.06
CA SER A 654 17.23 5.76 -34.37
C SER A 654 15.78 6.22 -34.54
N MET A 655 15.05 6.41 -33.45
CA MET A 655 13.64 6.84 -33.45
C MET A 655 13.46 8.34 -33.22
N LYS A 656 14.52 9.08 -32.97
CA LYS A 656 14.44 10.55 -32.87
C LYS A 656 13.98 11.14 -34.22
N GLY A 657 13.08 12.10 -34.17
CA GLY A 657 12.53 12.74 -35.37
C GLY A 657 11.49 11.90 -36.13
N GLN A 658 11.24 10.63 -35.75
CA GLN A 658 10.31 9.73 -36.43
C GLN A 658 8.84 9.88 -36.03
N GLY A 659 8.53 10.81 -35.10
CA GLY A 659 7.16 11.03 -34.59
C GLY A 659 6.78 10.19 -33.39
N LEU A 660 7.59 9.21 -32.99
CA LEU A 660 7.30 8.26 -31.92
C LEU A 660 7.04 8.93 -30.57
N ALA A 661 7.89 9.92 -30.19
CA ALA A 661 7.75 10.62 -28.90
C ALA A 661 6.41 11.36 -28.77
N VAL A 662 5.96 12.01 -29.86
CA VAL A 662 4.65 12.68 -29.89
C VAL A 662 3.53 11.67 -29.67
N HIS A 663 3.55 10.57 -30.42
CA HIS A 663 2.53 9.52 -30.32
C HIS A 663 2.47 8.87 -28.93
N LEU A 664 3.62 8.52 -28.35
CA LEU A 664 3.70 7.98 -26.98
C LEU A 664 3.14 8.96 -25.94
N MET A 665 3.41 10.26 -26.07
CA MET A 665 2.88 11.26 -25.16
C MET A 665 1.37 11.47 -25.30
N GLU A 666 0.84 11.46 -26.55
CA GLU A 666 -0.60 11.56 -26.80
C GLU A 666 -1.35 10.39 -26.16
N GLU A 667 -0.87 9.15 -26.33
CA GLU A 667 -1.43 7.95 -25.69
C GLU A 667 -1.30 8.05 -24.15
N LEU A 668 -0.18 8.53 -23.64
CA LEU A 668 0.06 8.68 -22.20
C LEU A 668 -0.91 9.69 -21.57
N ILE A 669 -1.14 10.84 -22.24
CA ILE A 669 -2.11 11.86 -21.83
C ILE A 669 -3.54 11.29 -21.86
N ALA A 670 -3.89 10.51 -22.90
CA ALA A 670 -5.19 9.86 -22.96
C ALA A 670 -5.40 8.87 -21.81
N CYS A 671 -4.38 8.09 -21.44
CA CYS A 671 -4.41 7.20 -20.28
C CYS A 671 -4.61 7.99 -18.97
N ALA A 672 -3.88 9.09 -18.77
CA ALA A 672 -3.99 9.92 -17.58
C ALA A 672 -5.39 10.53 -17.43
N LYS A 673 -5.97 11.04 -18.52
CA LYS A 673 -7.36 11.53 -18.53
C LYS A 673 -8.37 10.44 -18.16
N LYS A 674 -8.22 9.25 -18.71
CA LYS A 674 -9.08 8.09 -18.41
C LYS A 674 -8.98 7.66 -16.95
N GLN A 675 -7.80 7.80 -16.31
CA GLN A 675 -7.60 7.51 -14.89
C GLN A 675 -8.06 8.64 -13.95
N GLY A 676 -8.57 9.77 -14.50
CA GLY A 676 -9.16 10.85 -13.72
C GLY A 676 -8.18 11.94 -13.29
N TYR A 677 -6.94 11.93 -13.79
CA TYR A 677 -6.01 13.04 -13.57
C TYR A 677 -6.52 14.31 -14.28
N ARG A 678 -6.24 15.47 -13.69
CA ARG A 678 -6.62 16.80 -14.21
C ARG A 678 -5.44 17.55 -14.82
N SER A 679 -4.23 17.12 -14.49
CA SER A 679 -3.01 17.71 -15.01
C SER A 679 -1.88 16.69 -15.11
N MET A 680 -0.95 16.98 -16.01
CA MET A 680 0.31 16.23 -16.17
C MET A 680 1.45 17.23 -16.16
N CYS A 681 2.54 16.90 -15.46
CA CYS A 681 3.72 17.78 -15.42
C CYS A 681 5.01 16.99 -15.58
N ALA A 682 6.12 17.71 -15.77
CA ALA A 682 7.48 17.18 -15.68
C ALA A 682 8.46 18.31 -15.34
N GLU A 683 9.55 17.94 -14.70
CA GLU A 683 10.75 18.78 -14.62
C GLU A 683 11.69 18.44 -15.77
N ILE A 684 12.09 19.45 -16.53
CA ILE A 684 12.89 19.31 -17.74
C ILE A 684 14.15 20.16 -17.61
N LEU A 685 15.32 19.57 -17.84
CA LEU A 685 16.58 20.30 -17.88
C LEU A 685 16.52 21.44 -18.91
N ALA A 686 16.96 22.62 -18.56
CA ALA A 686 16.98 23.79 -19.45
C ALA A 686 17.79 23.52 -20.75
N GLU A 687 18.84 22.70 -20.68
CA GLU A 687 19.63 22.23 -21.81
C GLU A 687 18.89 21.25 -22.74
N ASN A 688 17.80 20.61 -22.28
CA ASN A 688 17.02 19.67 -23.07
C ASN A 688 15.97 20.40 -23.94
N THR A 689 16.44 21.16 -24.90
CA THR A 689 15.60 21.96 -25.82
C THR A 689 14.66 21.09 -26.66
N ALA A 690 15.06 19.86 -26.99
CA ALA A 690 14.23 18.92 -27.72
C ALA A 690 12.98 18.50 -26.91
N MET A 691 13.14 18.25 -25.62
CA MET A 691 12.03 17.90 -24.73
C MET A 691 11.12 19.11 -24.45
N LEU A 692 11.69 20.31 -24.25
CA LEU A 692 10.92 21.54 -24.12
C LEU A 692 10.09 21.83 -25.40
N GLY A 693 10.68 21.59 -26.58
CA GLY A 693 9.97 21.71 -27.86
C GLY A 693 8.83 20.68 -28.02
N LEU A 694 9.03 19.44 -27.55
CA LEU A 694 7.97 18.42 -27.54
C LEU A 694 6.84 18.83 -26.59
N ALA A 695 7.16 19.27 -25.37
CA ALA A 695 6.21 19.75 -24.39
C ALA A 695 5.36 20.92 -24.94
N ALA A 696 6.00 21.93 -25.51
CA ALA A 696 5.32 23.08 -26.13
C ALA A 696 4.37 22.64 -27.27
N LYS A 697 4.81 21.72 -28.13
CA LYS A 697 3.99 21.16 -29.20
C LYS A 697 2.72 20.45 -28.69
N LEU A 698 2.80 19.82 -27.52
CA LEU A 698 1.68 19.11 -26.89
C LEU A 698 0.82 20.04 -26.00
N GLY A 699 1.14 21.33 -25.93
CA GLY A 699 0.36 22.32 -25.18
C GLY A 699 0.75 22.50 -23.72
N PHE A 700 1.90 21.96 -23.30
CA PHE A 700 2.45 22.21 -21.97
C PHE A 700 2.94 23.66 -21.86
N GLN A 701 2.67 24.27 -20.70
CA GLN A 701 3.23 25.56 -20.32
C GLN A 701 4.49 25.32 -19.49
N SER A 702 5.61 25.87 -19.90
CA SER A 702 6.92 25.66 -19.25
C SER A 702 7.41 26.97 -18.62
N GLU A 703 7.71 26.94 -17.33
CA GLU A 703 8.26 28.05 -16.56
C GLU A 703 9.54 27.60 -15.83
N PRO A 704 10.54 28.50 -15.61
CA PRO A 704 11.69 28.15 -14.80
C PRO A 704 11.27 27.64 -13.42
N SER A 705 11.90 26.58 -12.94
CA SER A 705 11.61 26.03 -11.60
C SER A 705 11.99 27.04 -10.52
N ALA A 706 11.14 27.15 -9.50
CA ALA A 706 11.40 28.02 -8.35
C ALA A 706 12.51 27.46 -7.42
N GLU A 707 12.81 26.18 -7.53
CA GLU A 707 13.76 25.46 -6.66
C GLU A 707 15.14 25.33 -7.31
N ASP A 708 15.21 25.23 -8.65
CA ASP A 708 16.47 25.06 -9.40
C ASP A 708 16.40 25.77 -10.76
N ASN A 709 17.27 26.75 -10.96
CA ASN A 709 17.37 27.52 -12.20
C ASN A 709 17.82 26.70 -13.43
N GLN A 710 18.29 25.48 -13.24
CA GLN A 710 18.64 24.55 -14.33
C GLN A 710 17.46 23.74 -14.83
N LEU A 711 16.29 23.85 -14.17
CA LEU A 711 15.09 23.10 -14.48
C LEU A 711 13.94 24.02 -14.95
N PHE A 712 13.13 23.49 -15.84
CA PHE A 712 11.82 24.03 -16.21
C PHE A 712 10.73 23.10 -15.70
N THR A 713 9.75 23.65 -15.01
CA THR A 713 8.50 22.95 -14.68
C THR A 713 7.53 23.11 -15.84
N SER A 714 7.20 22.03 -16.52
CA SER A 714 6.24 21.99 -17.64
C SER A 714 4.93 21.38 -17.17
N VAL A 715 3.79 22.06 -17.38
CA VAL A 715 2.46 21.63 -16.91
C VAL A 715 1.45 21.70 -18.04
N LEU A 716 0.68 20.63 -18.21
CA LEU A 716 -0.50 20.57 -19.06
C LEU A 716 -1.73 20.32 -18.16
N THR A 717 -2.78 21.15 -18.30
CA THR A 717 -4.05 21.04 -17.58
C THR A 717 -5.18 20.84 -18.58
N TRP A 718 -6.17 19.98 -18.27
CA TRP A 718 -7.32 19.69 -19.12
C TRP A 718 -8.65 19.67 -18.36
#